data_b4ae2376e4ed0711ed7c2cadbc66f6aa
#
_entry.id   b4ae2376e4ed0711ed7c2cadbc66f6aa
#
_cell.length_a   1.000
_cell.length_b   1.000
_cell.length_c   1.000
_cell.angle_alpha   90.00
_cell.angle_beta   90.00
_cell.angle_gamma   90.00
#
_symmetry.space_group_name_H-M   'P 1'
#
loop_
_entity.id
_entity.type
_entity.pdbx_description
1 polymer ?
#
loop_
_entity_poly.entity_id
_entity_poly.type
_entity_poly.pdbx_seq_one_letter_code
_entity_poly.pdbx_strand_id
1 'polypeptide(L)'
;MARMNPSLPTPRLRHSQPRPGKSKHIESSLRKAALKSRVRTKAHSVNTTTDTGQILVTRKQTARFNPRRRRTHTVPITKSPRSLEAPHMSPTWDTDNHATTDSSQLLLGGQHDALIPGDCTMDYGLRPRYARGYLWQDPGSFSRHTPVTTATWTETLPPMPGPPANELNNRLALGTIKSHPALFDIVTPINITRFRKLLVSHPNHELVSSVCRGLETGFWPWADTSNPKYPTTNDNSFHPLRNQAHADFIRSQRDAEIDLRRFSQSFGPDLLPGMHSVPVGVVSKPHSAKLRLIVDHSAGDFSPNSMIPKHEGHAHLDTLRDLGRALIRARRTYGRDVKLVLFKSDVSQAYRQLPMHVLWQIRQTVAIDGQRYVDRCNNFGNRGAGRIWSTFFGLVLWIAIFIKMLTDIFCYVDDSFSWEFADKKTWYSPYHKLLPTKQASLLKLFDELGVPHEEEKQLYGDILTIIGFDVDPNAMTITMPISPRQDLTAAIRNFAIVGSRRSLHEFDSLAGWCNWSFNAYPLLRPGLSILYAKRHGKSHSFQPIWVSKALCRELIWIAEHLEHMPGILFLDSLEWGIDLADIKVQTDASSKGLGIWLPDRMTGFYSEVPNNADDGTFFNEALAVVSALLIMLRQLSPKPHRILIYTDNTNTVDIFNSLHAKPFYNSLLITAVDALIEHNAQLRVVHIPGSRNTIADALSRGNNALVFQHYPKAHLSEFRPPELKSGSDAVK
;
A
#
# COMPACT_ATOMS: atom_id res chain seq x y z
N MET A 1 -6.05 61.45 39.02
CA MET A 1 -6.52 61.39 40.42
C MET A 1 -6.78 59.98 40.72
N ALA A 2 -5.87 59.31 41.40
CA ALA A 2 -5.90 58.93 42.82
C ALA A 2 -6.87 57.73 43.01
N ARG A 3 -6.46 56.69 43.39
CA ARG A 3 -5.82 55.88 44.49
C ARG A 3 -6.68 54.66 44.71
N MET A 4 -6.34 53.51 45.11
CA MET A 4 -5.30 52.84 45.83
C MET A 4 -5.59 51.30 45.84
N ASN A 5 -4.53 50.50 45.85
CA ASN A 5 -4.46 49.06 46.23
C ASN A 5 -4.97 48.79 47.66
N PRO A 6 -5.28 47.52 48.08
CA PRO A 6 -4.22 46.62 48.50
C PRO A 6 -4.43 45.09 48.18
N SER A 7 -3.46 44.42 47.77
CA SER A 7 -2.54 43.40 48.32
C SER A 7 -3.12 42.22 49.13
N LEU A 8 -2.65 40.99 48.75
CA LEU A 8 -2.23 39.80 49.51
C LEU A 8 -2.96 38.51 49.13
N PRO A 9 -2.32 37.34 49.33
CA PRO A 9 -0.92 36.95 49.21
C PRO A 9 -0.70 35.63 48.42
N THR A 10 0.52 35.40 47.95
CA THR A 10 1.05 34.16 47.35
C THR A 10 1.22 33.04 48.38
N PRO A 11 0.98 31.77 48.02
CA PRO A 11 1.51 30.64 48.78
C PRO A 11 2.78 30.11 48.13
N ARG A 12 3.77 29.89 49.00
CA ARG A 12 5.10 29.34 48.76
C ARG A 12 5.05 27.88 48.25
N LEU A 13 5.77 27.60 47.18
CA LEU A 13 6.20 26.30 46.75
C LEU A 13 7.16 25.65 47.74
N ARG A 14 6.82 24.50 48.30
CA ARG A 14 7.77 23.61 48.99
C ARG A 14 8.30 22.59 47.97
N HIS A 15 9.60 22.61 47.74
CA HIS A 15 10.35 21.55 47.10
C HIS A 15 10.33 20.31 48.03
N SER A 16 9.94 19.16 47.48
CA SER A 16 10.26 17.86 48.02
C SER A 16 10.74 16.95 46.91
N GLN A 17 11.99 16.55 47.00
CA GLN A 17 12.64 15.53 46.18
C GLN A 17 11.98 14.16 46.40
N PRO A 18 11.81 13.32 45.36
CA PRO A 18 11.46 11.93 45.56
C PRO A 18 12.71 11.06 45.72
N ARG A 19 12.69 10.22 46.75
CA ARG A 19 13.64 9.13 46.99
C ARG A 19 13.47 7.99 45.97
N PRO A 20 14.54 7.26 45.60
CA PRO A 20 14.47 6.14 44.64
C PRO A 20 13.98 4.86 45.34
N GLY A 21 13.00 4.21 44.72
CA GLY A 21 12.55 2.92 45.22
C GLY A 21 11.58 2.19 44.31
N LYS A 22 12.09 1.04 43.82
CA LYS A 22 11.36 -0.13 43.29
C LYS A 22 11.02 -0.22 41.82
N SER A 23 12.05 -0.46 41.05
CA SER A 23 11.99 -1.15 39.76
C SER A 23 12.28 -2.66 39.99
N LYS A 24 11.32 -3.46 40.46
CA LYS A 24 11.42 -4.94 40.53
C LYS A 24 10.12 -5.70 40.25
N HIS A 25 9.03 -5.01 39.88
CA HIS A 25 7.75 -5.69 39.68
C HIS A 25 7.31 -5.90 38.23
N ILE A 26 8.01 -5.33 37.25
CA ILE A 26 7.64 -5.46 35.82
C ILE A 26 8.29 -6.67 35.16
N GLU A 27 9.49 -7.07 35.60
CA GLU A 27 10.15 -8.29 35.06
C GLU A 27 9.49 -9.61 35.46
N SER A 28 8.80 -9.66 36.61
CA SER A 28 8.15 -10.87 37.08
C SER A 28 6.86 -11.23 36.31
N SER A 29 6.20 -10.26 35.72
CA SER A 29 4.97 -10.47 34.96
C SER A 29 5.24 -11.02 33.56
N LEU A 30 6.32 -10.63 32.94
CA LEU A 30 6.72 -11.13 31.61
C LEU A 30 7.31 -12.56 31.68
N ARG A 31 8.02 -12.91 32.76
CA ARG A 31 8.48 -14.30 32.95
C ARG A 31 7.35 -15.28 33.28
N LYS A 32 6.27 -14.84 33.94
CA LYS A 32 5.08 -15.68 34.18
C LYS A 32 4.24 -15.93 32.92
N ALA A 33 4.23 -15.03 31.95
CA ALA A 33 3.57 -15.24 30.67
C ALA A 33 4.34 -16.24 29.79
N ALA A 34 5.66 -16.17 29.76
CA ALA A 34 6.50 -17.12 29.03
C ALA A 34 6.51 -18.55 29.61
N LEU A 35 6.33 -18.70 30.92
CA LEU A 35 6.22 -20.04 31.55
C LEU A 35 4.83 -20.68 31.34
N LYS A 36 3.76 -19.91 31.21
CA LYS A 36 2.42 -20.43 30.94
C LYS A 36 2.24 -20.95 29.50
N SER A 37 3.02 -20.47 28.54
CA SER A 37 2.99 -21.01 27.18
C SER A 37 3.75 -22.33 27.03
N ARG A 38 4.72 -22.64 27.90
CA ARG A 38 5.45 -23.92 27.89
C ARG A 38 4.75 -25.08 28.62
N VAL A 39 3.76 -24.79 29.46
CA VAL A 39 3.03 -25.82 30.23
C VAL A 39 1.80 -26.33 29.50
N ARG A 40 1.33 -25.64 28.42
CA ARG A 40 0.16 -26.06 27.65
C ARG A 40 0.44 -27.09 26.54
N THR A 41 1.68 -27.44 26.28
CA THR A 41 2.07 -28.45 25.26
C THR A 41 2.44 -29.81 25.86
N LYS A 42 2.25 -30.03 27.17
CA LYS A 42 2.57 -31.31 27.83
C LYS A 42 1.40 -31.97 28.59
N ALA A 43 0.17 -31.52 28.39
CA ALA A 43 -1.01 -32.05 29.07
C ALA A 43 -2.05 -32.62 28.09
N HIS A 44 -1.64 -33.55 27.24
CA HIS A 44 -2.55 -34.45 26.57
C HIS A 44 -1.88 -35.83 26.41
N SER A 45 -1.64 -36.48 27.52
CA SER A 45 -1.58 -37.93 27.66
C SER A 45 -1.43 -38.22 29.15
N VAL A 46 -2.47 -38.54 29.83
CA VAL A 46 -2.63 -39.38 31.01
C VAL A 46 -4.00 -39.09 31.62
N ASN A 47 -4.91 -40.01 31.39
CA ASN A 47 -5.81 -40.48 32.46
C ASN A 47 -6.57 -41.71 31.97
N THR A 48 -6.12 -42.87 32.36
CA THR A 48 -6.96 -43.94 32.88
C THR A 48 -6.01 -44.85 33.65
N THR A 49 -6.07 -44.77 34.96
CA THR A 49 -5.59 -45.78 35.88
C THR A 49 -6.78 -46.62 36.34
N THR A 50 -6.70 -47.89 36.15
CA THR A 50 -7.17 -48.87 37.11
C THR A 50 -6.20 -50.01 37.19
N ASP A 51 -5.97 -50.38 38.39
CA ASP A 51 -5.17 -51.31 39.10
C ASP A 51 -5.03 -52.71 38.49
N THR A 52 -3.89 -53.26 38.67
CA THR A 52 -3.47 -54.61 38.98
C THR A 52 -2.33 -55.11 38.09
N GLY A 53 -1.31 -55.56 38.82
CA GLY A 53 0.01 -55.91 38.39
C GLY A 53 0.12 -57.07 37.37
N GLN A 54 1.23 -57.07 36.82
CA GLN A 54 2.19 -58.08 36.49
C GLN A 54 2.97 -57.82 35.22
N ILE A 55 4.24 -57.99 35.37
CA ILE A 55 5.31 -57.93 34.38
C ILE A 55 5.13 -59.04 33.34
N LEU A 56 5.27 -58.71 32.05
CA LEU A 56 5.88 -59.64 31.09
C LEU A 56 6.44 -58.89 29.87
N VAL A 57 7.72 -59.12 29.66
CA VAL A 57 8.53 -58.71 28.51
C VAL A 57 8.21 -59.62 27.33
N THR A 58 7.90 -59.05 26.18
CA THR A 58 8.20 -59.72 24.91
C THR A 58 8.41 -58.72 23.74
N ARG A 59 9.52 -58.99 23.08
CA ARG A 59 9.95 -58.47 21.79
C ARG A 59 9.05 -58.96 20.66
N LYS A 60 9.00 -58.17 19.59
CA LYS A 60 9.01 -58.58 18.16
C LYS A 60 8.06 -57.70 17.37
N GLN A 61 8.21 -57.40 16.16
CA GLN A 61 9.09 -57.68 15.01
C GLN A 61 8.61 -56.78 13.87
N THR A 62 9.55 -56.35 13.09
CA THR A 62 9.40 -55.70 11.79
C THR A 62 8.63 -56.56 10.78
N ALA A 63 7.77 -55.97 9.97
CA ALA A 63 7.38 -56.51 8.69
C ALA A 63 7.27 -55.40 7.64
N ARG A 64 8.15 -55.54 6.65
CA ARG A 64 8.10 -54.89 5.35
C ARG A 64 6.97 -55.50 4.52
N PHE A 65 6.24 -54.69 3.75
CA PHE A 65 5.58 -55.19 2.55
C PHE A 65 5.73 -54.22 1.38
N ASN A 66 6.18 -54.76 0.26
CA ASN A 66 6.45 -54.13 -1.01
C ASN A 66 5.39 -54.57 -2.05
N PRO A 67 5.22 -53.87 -3.17
CA PRO A 67 3.99 -53.81 -3.95
C PRO A 67 3.95 -54.84 -5.09
N ARG A 68 2.77 -55.19 -5.53
CA ARG A 68 2.58 -55.86 -6.83
C ARG A 68 1.52 -55.18 -7.70
N ARG A 69 1.96 -54.91 -8.92
CA ARG A 69 1.25 -54.57 -10.16
C ARG A 69 -0.01 -55.40 -10.42
N ARG A 70 -1.02 -54.75 -11.02
CA ARG A 70 -1.76 -55.37 -12.16
C ARG A 70 -2.22 -54.27 -13.16
N ARG A 71 -1.94 -54.57 -14.42
CA ARG A 71 -2.45 -54.02 -15.68
C ARG A 71 -3.95 -54.35 -15.81
N THR A 72 -4.78 -53.66 -16.57
CA THR A 72 -4.90 -53.19 -17.93
C THR A 72 -6.34 -52.73 -18.17
N HIS A 73 -6.61 -51.67 -18.87
CA HIS A 73 -7.25 -51.66 -20.19
C HIS A 73 -7.42 -50.21 -20.67
N THR A 74 -6.89 -49.97 -21.84
CA THR A 74 -7.01 -48.79 -22.67
C THR A 74 -8.29 -48.83 -23.49
N VAL A 75 -8.98 -47.68 -23.63
CA VAL A 75 -9.75 -47.31 -24.83
C VAL A 75 -9.66 -45.81 -24.99
N PRO A 76 -9.44 -45.25 -26.19
CA PRO A 76 -9.14 -43.84 -26.42
C PRO A 76 -10.39 -43.03 -26.76
N ILE A 77 -10.46 -41.80 -26.27
CA ILE A 77 -11.39 -40.75 -26.79
C ILE A 77 -10.66 -39.43 -26.99
N THR A 78 -10.70 -39.02 -28.20
CA THR A 78 -10.45 -37.80 -28.94
C THR A 78 -10.30 -36.50 -28.15
N LYS A 79 -9.32 -35.71 -28.65
CA LYS A 79 -8.97 -34.32 -28.35
C LYS A 79 -10.12 -33.36 -28.58
N SER A 80 -10.24 -32.38 -27.69
CA SER A 80 -10.49 -30.99 -28.05
C SER A 80 -10.05 -30.03 -26.92
N PRO A 81 -9.57 -28.83 -27.24
CA PRO A 81 -8.75 -28.04 -26.33
C PRO A 81 -9.51 -26.86 -25.75
N ARG A 82 -9.15 -26.46 -24.55
CA ARG A 82 -9.01 -25.08 -24.04
C ARG A 82 -8.99 -25.07 -22.52
N SER A 83 -7.79 -25.07 -21.98
CA SER A 83 -7.52 -24.62 -20.61
C SER A 83 -7.53 -23.10 -20.61
N LEU A 84 -8.45 -22.51 -19.87
CA LEU A 84 -8.37 -21.13 -19.42
C LEU A 84 -7.89 -21.18 -17.97
N GLU A 85 -6.62 -20.87 -17.78
CA GLU A 85 -6.05 -20.59 -16.47
C GLU A 85 -6.65 -19.30 -15.92
N ALA A 86 -7.26 -19.39 -14.75
CA ALA A 86 -7.67 -18.24 -13.98
C ALA A 86 -6.46 -17.67 -13.22
N PRO A 87 -6.16 -16.38 -13.28
CA PRO A 87 -5.08 -15.78 -12.49
C PRO A 87 -5.52 -15.59 -11.05
N HIS A 88 -4.81 -16.22 -10.13
CA HIS A 88 -4.87 -15.94 -8.70
C HIS A 88 -4.28 -14.55 -8.43
N MET A 89 -5.11 -13.61 -8.04
CA MET A 89 -4.67 -12.32 -7.54
C MET A 89 -4.71 -12.30 -6.01
N SER A 90 -3.54 -12.21 -5.40
CA SER A 90 -3.36 -11.70 -4.04
C SER A 90 -3.56 -10.18 -4.05
N PRO A 91 -3.94 -9.53 -2.95
CA PRO A 91 -4.06 -8.09 -2.92
C PRO A 91 -2.67 -7.47 -2.95
N THR A 92 -2.19 -7.23 -4.15
CA THR A 92 -1.10 -6.31 -4.41
C THR A 92 -1.74 -4.94 -4.65
N TRP A 93 -1.22 -3.94 -4.02
CA TRP A 93 -1.54 -2.54 -4.27
C TRP A 93 -0.92 -2.13 -5.62
N ASP A 94 -1.49 -2.62 -6.70
CA ASP A 94 -1.10 -2.24 -8.05
C ASP A 94 -2.25 -1.41 -8.66
N THR A 95 -1.97 -0.14 -8.84
CA THR A 95 -2.80 0.77 -9.63
C THR A 95 -2.27 0.75 -11.06
N ASP A 96 -2.77 -0.14 -11.89
CA ASP A 96 -2.60 -0.05 -13.33
C ASP A 96 -3.97 -0.08 -14.00
N ASN A 97 -4.40 1.07 -14.50
CA ASN A 97 -5.49 1.19 -15.45
C ASN A 97 -4.92 1.28 -16.85
N HIS A 98 -5.14 0.25 -17.65
CA HIS A 98 -4.99 0.30 -19.11
C HIS A 98 -6.29 0.76 -19.76
N ALA A 99 -6.23 1.88 -20.46
CA ALA A 99 -7.15 2.18 -21.55
C ALA A 99 -6.35 2.32 -22.84
N THR A 100 -6.58 1.38 -23.74
CA THR A 100 -6.12 1.42 -25.13
C THR A 100 -7.02 2.35 -25.94
N THR A 101 -6.47 3.31 -26.64
CA THR A 101 -7.04 3.87 -27.86
C THR A 101 -5.95 4.22 -28.86
N ASP A 102 -6.12 3.61 -29.99
CA ASP A 102 -5.41 3.79 -31.24
C ASP A 102 -5.76 5.13 -31.87
N SER A 103 -4.81 5.83 -32.42
CA SER A 103 -5.01 6.65 -33.64
C SER A 103 -3.69 7.22 -34.16
N SER A 104 -3.52 6.88 -35.41
CA SER A 104 -2.48 7.23 -36.35
C SER A 104 -2.60 8.67 -36.91
N GLN A 105 -1.43 9.13 -37.40
CA GLN A 105 -1.18 10.13 -38.48
C GLN A 105 -1.19 11.62 -38.14
N LEU A 106 -0.05 12.27 -38.33
CA LEU A 106 0.24 13.14 -39.49
C LEU A 106 1.66 13.71 -39.44
N LEU A 107 2.30 13.63 -40.60
CA LEU A 107 3.63 14.15 -40.97
C LEU A 107 3.59 15.66 -41.27
N LEU A 108 4.75 16.32 -41.10
CA LEU A 108 5.40 17.37 -41.94
C LEU A 108 6.45 18.06 -41.07
N GLY A 109 7.74 18.03 -41.27
CA GLY A 109 8.57 18.49 -42.35
C GLY A 109 9.26 19.80 -41.95
N GLY A 110 10.60 19.83 -41.78
CA GLY A 110 11.38 21.08 -41.73
C GLY A 110 12.67 21.04 -40.95
N GLN A 111 13.75 20.91 -41.68
CA GLN A 111 15.12 21.48 -41.57
C GLN A 111 16.00 21.24 -40.33
N HIS A 112 17.21 20.86 -40.68
CA HIS A 112 18.42 20.58 -39.91
C HIS A 112 18.88 21.80 -39.11
N ASP A 113 19.16 21.52 -37.80
CA ASP A 113 20.23 22.14 -37.06
C ASP A 113 20.96 21.08 -36.25
N ALA A 114 22.29 21.16 -36.24
CA ALA A 114 23.18 20.20 -35.61
C ALA A 114 22.97 20.21 -34.09
N LEU A 115 22.20 19.24 -33.61
CA LEU A 115 21.91 19.05 -32.20
C LEU A 115 23.10 18.40 -31.48
N ILE A 116 23.61 19.13 -30.50
CA ILE A 116 24.51 18.66 -29.45
C ILE A 116 23.93 17.35 -28.87
N PRO A 117 24.76 16.31 -28.60
CA PRO A 117 24.28 15.03 -28.03
C PRO A 117 23.84 15.18 -26.56
N GLY A 118 22.80 15.91 -26.33
CA GLY A 118 22.27 16.16 -24.98
C GLY A 118 20.77 16.10 -24.92
N ASP A 119 20.11 16.13 -26.06
CA ASP A 119 18.66 16.19 -26.11
C ASP A 119 18.06 14.79 -26.43
N CYS A 120 18.17 13.89 -25.46
CA CYS A 120 17.41 12.65 -25.46
C CYS A 120 15.99 12.89 -24.91
N THR A 121 15.30 13.86 -25.45
CA THR A 121 13.84 14.00 -25.32
C THR A 121 13.10 13.08 -26.30
N MET A 122 13.77 12.08 -26.83
CA MET A 122 13.10 11.03 -27.58
C MET A 122 12.24 10.23 -26.63
N ASP A 123 10.98 10.52 -26.68
CA ASP A 123 9.91 9.70 -26.14
C ASP A 123 10.00 8.31 -26.80
N TYR A 124 10.67 7.38 -26.14
CA TYR A 124 10.80 6.00 -26.60
C TYR A 124 9.51 5.20 -26.42
N GLY A 125 8.38 5.85 -26.11
CA GLY A 125 7.10 5.17 -25.87
C GLY A 125 7.14 4.22 -24.64
N LEU A 126 8.28 4.13 -23.99
CA LEU A 126 8.45 3.40 -22.75
C LEU A 126 8.02 4.31 -21.61
N ARG A 127 6.70 4.37 -21.39
CA ARG A 127 6.21 4.72 -20.08
C ARG A 127 6.99 3.85 -19.09
N PRO A 128 7.62 4.44 -18.05
CA PRO A 128 8.29 3.62 -17.05
C PRO A 128 7.25 2.61 -16.56
N ARG A 129 7.44 1.34 -16.90
CA ARG A 129 6.55 0.21 -16.52
C ARG A 129 6.33 0.15 -15.01
N TYR A 130 7.07 0.94 -14.28
CA TYR A 130 7.17 0.93 -12.82
C TYR A 130 7.16 2.34 -12.27
N ALA A 131 6.00 2.99 -12.27
CA ALA A 131 5.74 4.12 -11.40
C ALA A 131 5.72 3.64 -9.95
N ARG A 132 6.87 3.30 -9.38
CA ARG A 132 6.96 2.70 -8.06
C ARG A 132 7.36 3.74 -7.04
N GLY A 133 6.37 4.20 -6.30
CA GLY A 133 6.59 5.05 -5.18
C GLY A 133 7.37 6.31 -5.59
N TYR A 134 8.41 6.60 -4.87
CA TYR A 134 9.21 7.79 -5.05
C TYR A 134 10.51 7.56 -5.85
N LEU A 135 10.59 6.53 -6.69
CA LEU A 135 11.82 6.23 -7.45
C LEU A 135 11.93 7.04 -8.70
N TRP A 136 11.57 7.97 -9.04
CA TRP A 136 11.47 8.94 -10.12
C TRP A 136 10.39 8.75 -11.17
N GLN A 137 9.97 9.87 -11.67
CA GLN A 137 9.16 9.95 -12.89
C GLN A 137 9.79 10.98 -13.83
N ASP A 138 9.68 10.71 -15.11
CA ASP A 138 10.13 11.67 -16.11
C ASP A 138 9.31 12.97 -15.98
N PRO A 139 9.96 14.15 -15.83
CA PRO A 139 9.27 15.43 -15.82
C PRO A 139 8.41 15.65 -17.08
N GLY A 140 8.82 15.08 -18.22
CA GLY A 140 8.05 15.11 -19.47
C GLY A 140 6.74 14.32 -19.43
N SER A 141 6.61 13.33 -18.53
CA SER A 141 5.36 12.58 -18.34
C SER A 141 4.33 13.33 -17.51
N PHE A 142 4.72 14.37 -16.79
CA PHE A 142 3.81 15.19 -15.98
C PHE A 142 2.96 16.17 -16.82
N SER A 143 3.42 16.53 -18.02
CA SER A 143 2.77 17.58 -18.79
C SER A 143 1.53 17.13 -19.55
N ARG A 144 1.26 15.82 -19.65
CA ARG A 144 0.18 15.30 -20.51
C ARG A 144 -1.01 14.66 -19.80
N HIS A 145 -0.89 14.28 -18.52
CA HIS A 145 -2.01 13.71 -17.77
C HIS A 145 -2.04 14.31 -16.37
N THR A 146 -3.06 15.10 -16.10
CA THR A 146 -3.37 15.48 -14.70
C THR A 146 -3.54 14.19 -13.89
N PRO A 147 -2.83 14.04 -12.76
CA PRO A 147 -3.00 12.85 -11.94
C PRO A 147 -4.48 12.68 -11.58
N VAL A 148 -5.01 11.48 -11.79
CA VAL A 148 -6.36 11.16 -11.35
C VAL A 148 -6.35 11.18 -9.82
N THR A 149 -7.18 12.02 -9.23
CA THR A 149 -7.42 12.07 -7.78
C THR A 149 -8.76 11.43 -7.47
N THR A 150 -9.02 11.16 -6.19
CA THR A 150 -10.32 10.64 -5.75
C THR A 150 -11.48 11.52 -6.23
N ALA A 151 -11.29 12.83 -6.30
CA ALA A 151 -12.29 13.76 -6.84
C ALA A 151 -12.48 13.60 -8.36
N THR A 152 -11.40 13.68 -9.15
CA THR A 152 -11.48 13.63 -10.62
C THR A 152 -11.79 12.22 -11.15
N TRP A 153 -11.53 11.18 -10.37
CA TRP A 153 -11.94 9.82 -10.69
C TRP A 153 -13.46 9.68 -10.88
N THR A 154 -14.25 10.49 -10.16
CA THR A 154 -15.72 10.51 -10.30
C THR A 154 -16.20 10.96 -11.68
N GLU A 155 -15.40 11.70 -12.44
CA GLU A 155 -15.76 12.19 -13.77
C GLU A 155 -15.90 11.07 -14.80
N THR A 156 -15.23 9.94 -14.58
CA THR A 156 -15.18 8.81 -15.53
C THR A 156 -15.80 7.52 -14.99
N LEU A 157 -16.27 7.51 -13.74
CA LEU A 157 -16.88 6.31 -13.17
C LEU A 157 -18.22 5.97 -13.82
N PRO A 158 -18.52 4.66 -13.98
CA PRO A 158 -19.86 4.25 -14.34
C PRO A 158 -20.86 4.57 -13.21
N PRO A 159 -22.15 4.74 -13.51
CA PRO A 159 -23.16 4.96 -12.49
C PRO A 159 -23.24 3.79 -11.50
N MET A 160 -23.63 4.11 -10.26
CA MET A 160 -23.83 3.11 -9.20
C MET A 160 -24.96 2.16 -9.58
N PRO A 161 -24.79 0.84 -9.39
CA PRO A 161 -25.83 -0.12 -9.71
C PRO A 161 -27.03 -0.03 -8.77
N GLY A 162 -28.20 -0.39 -9.27
CA GLY A 162 -29.35 -0.74 -8.47
C GLY A 162 -29.46 -2.26 -8.26
N PRO A 163 -30.45 -2.73 -7.47
CA PRO A 163 -30.76 -4.14 -7.35
C PRO A 163 -31.10 -4.74 -8.73
N PRO A 164 -30.61 -5.94 -9.08
CA PRO A 164 -30.93 -6.61 -10.34
C PRO A 164 -32.40 -7.10 -10.36
N ALA A 165 -32.90 -7.40 -11.56
CA ALA A 165 -34.31 -7.76 -11.76
C ALA A 165 -34.78 -8.97 -10.93
N ASN A 166 -33.91 -9.97 -10.72
CA ASN A 166 -34.21 -11.13 -9.88
C ASN A 166 -34.47 -10.72 -8.41
N GLU A 167 -33.77 -9.70 -7.89
CA GLU A 167 -34.02 -9.19 -6.54
C GLU A 167 -35.29 -8.32 -6.47
N LEU A 168 -35.52 -7.49 -7.48
CA LEU A 168 -36.75 -6.69 -7.55
C LEU A 168 -38.03 -7.55 -7.66
N ASN A 169 -37.89 -8.82 -8.07
CA ASN A 169 -38.95 -9.81 -8.15
C ASN A 169 -38.85 -10.91 -7.09
N ASN A 170 -37.99 -10.78 -6.09
CA ASN A 170 -37.81 -11.77 -5.04
C ASN A 170 -38.98 -11.74 -4.05
N ARG A 171 -39.98 -12.59 -4.33
CA ARG A 171 -41.24 -12.62 -3.57
C ARG A 171 -41.05 -12.86 -2.07
N LEU A 172 -40.05 -13.70 -1.73
CA LEU A 172 -39.79 -14.05 -0.32
C LEU A 172 -39.22 -12.84 0.43
N ALA A 173 -38.20 -12.21 -0.11
CA ALA A 173 -37.58 -11.01 0.47
C ALA A 173 -38.60 -9.84 0.54
N LEU A 174 -39.32 -9.59 -0.55
CA LEU A 174 -40.37 -8.55 -0.60
C LEU A 174 -41.52 -8.82 0.38
N GLY A 175 -41.91 -10.09 0.56
CA GLY A 175 -42.91 -10.51 1.54
C GLY A 175 -42.48 -10.17 2.96
N THR A 176 -41.24 -10.51 3.34
CA THR A 176 -40.66 -10.20 4.66
C THR A 176 -40.55 -8.68 4.89
N ILE A 177 -40.07 -7.94 3.92
CA ILE A 177 -39.93 -6.47 4.00
C ILE A 177 -41.32 -5.83 4.19
N LYS A 178 -42.34 -6.28 3.43
CA LYS A 178 -43.71 -5.79 3.53
C LYS A 178 -44.36 -6.12 4.85
N SER A 179 -44.12 -7.30 5.39
CA SER A 179 -44.72 -7.76 6.67
C SER A 179 -44.04 -7.13 7.88
N HIS A 180 -42.79 -6.69 7.76
CA HIS A 180 -42.02 -6.13 8.86
C HIS A 180 -41.35 -4.79 8.45
N PRO A 181 -42.10 -3.78 8.02
CA PRO A 181 -41.54 -2.55 7.46
C PRO A 181 -40.70 -1.76 8.47
N ALA A 182 -40.97 -1.90 9.77
CA ALA A 182 -40.19 -1.23 10.82
C ALA A 182 -38.73 -1.71 10.95
N LEU A 183 -38.42 -2.88 10.38
CA LEU A 183 -37.06 -3.40 10.40
C LEU A 183 -36.13 -2.71 9.37
N PHE A 184 -36.71 -2.21 8.28
CA PHE A 184 -35.99 -1.68 7.14
C PHE A 184 -36.18 -0.17 7.04
N ASP A 185 -35.11 0.58 6.85
CA ASP A 185 -35.16 2.04 6.78
C ASP A 185 -33.95 2.57 5.99
N ILE A 186 -34.08 3.76 5.40
CA ILE A 186 -33.01 4.47 4.73
C ILE A 186 -32.49 5.56 5.66
N VAL A 187 -31.33 5.34 6.24
CA VAL A 187 -30.77 6.20 7.29
C VAL A 187 -29.48 6.85 6.81
N THR A 188 -29.51 8.16 6.65
CA THR A 188 -28.32 8.97 6.29
C THR A 188 -28.46 10.38 6.87
N PRO A 189 -27.38 10.99 7.37
CA PRO A 189 -27.40 12.39 7.78
C PRO A 189 -27.21 13.36 6.60
N ILE A 190 -26.92 12.85 5.40
CA ILE A 190 -26.52 13.66 4.24
C ILE A 190 -27.70 14.48 3.71
N ASN A 191 -27.46 15.78 3.54
CA ASN A 191 -28.40 16.68 2.90
C ASN A 191 -28.41 16.47 1.38
N ILE A 192 -29.23 15.53 0.91
CA ILE A 192 -29.28 15.08 -0.48
C ILE A 192 -29.66 16.21 -1.43
N THR A 193 -30.59 17.06 -1.03
CA THR A 193 -31.05 18.21 -1.85
C THR A 193 -29.89 19.19 -2.08
N ARG A 194 -29.13 19.49 -1.01
CA ARG A 194 -27.99 20.40 -1.11
C ARG A 194 -26.85 19.76 -1.90
N PHE A 195 -26.57 18.48 -1.67
CA PHE A 195 -25.56 17.70 -2.40
C PHE A 195 -25.85 17.71 -3.91
N ARG A 196 -27.08 17.37 -4.31
CA ARG A 196 -27.50 17.40 -5.72
C ARG A 196 -27.36 18.80 -6.34
N LYS A 197 -27.74 19.85 -5.60
CA LYS A 197 -27.63 21.24 -6.08
C LYS A 197 -26.19 21.66 -6.35
N LEU A 198 -25.23 21.26 -5.53
CA LEU A 198 -23.82 21.58 -5.71
C LEU A 198 -23.14 20.79 -6.83
N LEU A 199 -23.73 19.69 -7.29
CA LEU A 199 -23.22 18.83 -8.36
C LEU A 199 -23.87 19.06 -9.74
N VAL A 200 -24.66 20.12 -9.89
CA VAL A 200 -25.31 20.43 -11.18
C VAL A 200 -24.31 20.60 -12.33
N SER A 201 -23.11 21.14 -12.04
CA SER A 201 -22.03 21.32 -13.00
C SER A 201 -21.05 20.16 -13.10
N HIS A 202 -21.26 19.07 -12.37
CA HIS A 202 -20.39 17.89 -12.46
C HIS A 202 -20.52 17.24 -13.84
N PRO A 203 -19.41 16.91 -14.54
CA PRO A 203 -19.50 16.41 -15.92
C PRO A 203 -20.19 15.04 -16.06
N ASN A 204 -20.19 14.22 -15.01
CA ASN A 204 -20.80 12.90 -14.99
C ASN A 204 -22.17 12.92 -14.28
N HIS A 205 -23.21 13.39 -14.99
CA HIS A 205 -24.55 13.50 -14.44
C HIS A 205 -25.20 12.14 -14.10
N GLU A 206 -24.83 11.08 -14.84
CA GLU A 206 -25.34 9.72 -14.58
C GLU A 206 -24.84 9.18 -13.23
N LEU A 207 -23.56 9.37 -12.95
CA LEU A 207 -22.99 9.01 -11.67
C LEU A 207 -23.66 9.80 -10.54
N VAL A 208 -23.75 11.13 -10.65
CA VAL A 208 -24.40 12.00 -9.65
C VAL A 208 -25.81 11.54 -9.38
N SER A 209 -26.60 11.29 -10.44
CA SER A 209 -27.99 10.81 -10.29
C SER A 209 -28.08 9.46 -9.58
N SER A 210 -27.16 8.54 -9.89
CA SER A 210 -27.12 7.22 -9.29
C SER A 210 -26.70 7.27 -7.80
N VAL A 211 -25.77 8.14 -7.43
CA VAL A 211 -25.36 8.35 -6.03
C VAL A 211 -26.48 9.01 -5.24
N CYS A 212 -27.15 10.03 -5.78
CA CYS A 212 -28.32 10.65 -5.14
C CYS A 212 -29.43 9.62 -4.89
N ARG A 213 -29.74 8.77 -5.90
CA ARG A 213 -30.69 7.65 -5.74
C ARG A 213 -30.23 6.69 -4.65
N GLY A 214 -28.93 6.33 -4.60
CA GLY A 214 -28.37 5.49 -3.53
C GLY A 214 -28.53 6.09 -2.13
N LEU A 215 -28.44 7.40 -1.99
CA LEU A 215 -28.71 8.10 -0.73
C LEU A 215 -30.21 8.11 -0.39
N GLU A 216 -31.10 8.15 -1.39
CA GLU A 216 -32.57 8.18 -1.22
C GLU A 216 -33.19 6.80 -1.00
N THR A 217 -32.66 5.76 -1.66
CA THR A 217 -33.27 4.41 -1.67
C THR A 217 -32.33 3.31 -1.16
N GLY A 218 -31.10 3.67 -0.77
CA GLY A 218 -30.03 2.76 -0.36
C GLY A 218 -29.16 2.27 -1.52
N PHE A 219 -27.90 2.02 -1.23
CA PHE A 219 -26.90 1.55 -2.19
C PHE A 219 -26.94 0.04 -2.39
N TRP A 220 -26.73 -0.41 -3.63
CA TRP A 220 -26.52 -1.81 -3.97
C TRP A 220 -25.02 -2.08 -4.17
N PRO A 221 -24.43 -3.12 -3.54
CA PRO A 221 -22.97 -3.30 -3.53
C PRO A 221 -22.42 -4.15 -4.70
N TRP A 222 -22.92 -3.98 -5.92
CA TRP A 222 -22.54 -4.77 -7.12
C TRP A 222 -22.79 -6.27 -6.97
N ALA A 223 -23.64 -6.71 -6.06
CA ALA A 223 -23.87 -8.11 -5.80
C ALA A 223 -24.63 -8.78 -6.96
N ASP A 224 -24.11 -9.92 -7.41
CA ASP A 224 -24.80 -10.86 -8.27
C ASP A 224 -25.42 -11.98 -7.41
N THR A 225 -26.73 -11.98 -7.33
CA THR A 225 -27.51 -12.93 -6.55
C THR A 225 -28.23 -13.96 -7.44
N SER A 226 -27.88 -14.04 -8.72
CA SER A 226 -28.54 -14.91 -9.70
C SER A 226 -28.19 -16.39 -9.56
N ASN A 227 -27.12 -16.73 -8.84
CA ASN A 227 -26.69 -18.10 -8.66
C ASN A 227 -27.72 -18.93 -7.85
N PRO A 228 -28.36 -19.97 -8.44
CA PRO A 228 -29.40 -20.75 -7.78
C PRO A 228 -28.90 -21.59 -6.59
N LYS A 229 -27.60 -21.68 -6.39
CA LYS A 229 -27.00 -22.36 -5.22
C LYS A 229 -27.11 -21.53 -3.93
N TYR A 230 -27.34 -20.23 -4.02
CA TYR A 230 -27.51 -19.41 -2.83
C TYR A 230 -28.82 -19.78 -2.11
N PRO A 231 -28.78 -20.12 -0.82
CA PRO A 231 -29.97 -20.36 -0.04
C PRO A 231 -30.80 -19.09 0.03
N THR A 232 -32.11 -19.24 0.02
CA THR A 232 -33.04 -18.10 0.18
C THR A 232 -32.96 -17.48 1.57
N THR A 233 -32.69 -18.29 2.58
CA THR A 233 -32.47 -17.89 3.98
C THR A 233 -31.23 -18.57 4.49
N ASN A 234 -30.29 -17.83 5.10
CA ASN A 234 -29.01 -18.38 5.53
C ASN A 234 -28.61 -17.84 6.91
N ASP A 235 -28.52 -18.72 7.89
CA ASP A 235 -28.09 -18.35 9.23
C ASP A 235 -26.62 -18.70 9.46
N ASN A 236 -25.78 -17.69 9.51
CA ASN A 236 -24.35 -17.83 9.77
C ASN A 236 -23.92 -17.01 11.01
N SER A 237 -24.85 -16.76 11.93
CA SER A 237 -24.61 -15.88 13.09
C SER A 237 -23.91 -16.54 14.25
N PHE A 238 -23.74 -17.87 14.25
CA PHE A 238 -23.24 -18.59 15.42
C PHE A 238 -21.73 -18.46 15.61
N HIS A 239 -21.32 -17.48 16.43
CA HIS A 239 -19.93 -17.35 16.93
C HIS A 239 -20.00 -16.99 18.41
N PRO A 240 -19.83 -17.96 19.35
CA PRO A 240 -19.90 -17.67 20.76
C PRO A 240 -18.76 -16.78 21.21
N LEU A 241 -19.08 -15.64 21.80
CA LEU A 241 -18.13 -14.73 22.39
C LEU A 241 -17.60 -15.33 23.69
N ARG A 242 -16.28 -15.59 23.73
CA ARG A 242 -15.61 -16.19 24.90
C ARG A 242 -15.13 -15.19 25.95
N ASN A 243 -15.18 -13.90 25.63
CA ASN A 243 -14.64 -12.82 26.46
C ASN A 243 -15.76 -11.88 26.86
N GLN A 244 -16.03 -11.73 28.16
CA GLN A 244 -17.08 -10.88 28.70
C GLN A 244 -16.91 -9.42 28.29
N ALA A 245 -15.69 -8.88 28.35
CA ALA A 245 -15.43 -7.49 27.94
C ALA A 245 -15.76 -7.24 26.44
N HIS A 246 -15.56 -8.25 25.58
CA HIS A 246 -16.00 -8.17 24.19
C HIS A 246 -17.52 -8.20 24.04
N ALA A 247 -18.21 -9.02 24.84
CA ALA A 247 -19.65 -9.07 24.85
C ALA A 247 -20.26 -7.74 25.31
N ASP A 248 -19.73 -7.15 26.38
CA ASP A 248 -20.19 -5.86 26.88
C ASP A 248 -19.93 -4.72 25.90
N PHE A 249 -18.79 -4.76 25.20
CA PHE A 249 -18.50 -3.82 24.12
C PHE A 249 -19.50 -3.95 22.96
N ILE A 250 -19.82 -5.18 22.51
CA ILE A 250 -20.80 -5.40 21.44
C ILE A 250 -22.18 -4.89 21.85
N ARG A 251 -22.61 -5.09 23.11
CA ARG A 251 -23.89 -4.56 23.64
C ARG A 251 -23.92 -3.04 23.57
N SER A 252 -22.88 -2.39 24.06
CA SER A 252 -22.76 -0.94 23.99
C SER A 252 -22.80 -0.40 22.56
N GLN A 253 -22.12 -1.10 21.61
CA GLN A 253 -22.17 -0.71 20.19
C GLN A 253 -23.55 -0.95 19.58
N ARG A 254 -24.23 -2.07 19.89
CA ARG A 254 -25.60 -2.33 19.48
C ARG A 254 -26.54 -1.20 19.91
N ASP A 255 -26.47 -0.82 21.17
CA ASP A 255 -27.37 0.20 21.72
C ASP A 255 -27.12 1.56 21.02
N ALA A 256 -25.86 1.93 20.82
CA ALA A 256 -25.52 3.14 20.06
C ALA A 256 -25.98 3.10 18.59
N GLU A 257 -25.89 1.94 17.93
CA GLU A 257 -26.35 1.79 16.54
C GLU A 257 -27.90 1.80 16.44
N ILE A 258 -28.60 1.32 17.47
CA ILE A 258 -30.06 1.42 17.58
C ILE A 258 -30.48 2.89 17.77
N ASP A 259 -29.83 3.62 18.69
CA ASP A 259 -30.10 5.04 18.93
C ASP A 259 -29.90 5.89 17.68
N LEU A 260 -28.89 5.55 16.87
CA LEU A 260 -28.62 6.16 15.57
C LEU A 260 -29.54 5.62 14.44
N ARG A 261 -30.48 4.72 14.74
CA ARG A 261 -31.38 4.05 13.79
C ARG A 261 -30.68 3.22 12.72
N ARG A 262 -29.37 2.97 12.85
CA ARG A 262 -28.58 2.17 11.90
C ARG A 262 -28.80 0.67 12.10
N PHE A 263 -29.09 0.24 13.33
CA PHE A 263 -29.71 -1.07 13.58
C PHE A 263 -31.22 -0.91 13.77
N SER A 264 -31.96 -1.92 13.35
CA SER A 264 -33.38 -2.04 13.72
C SER A 264 -33.54 -2.30 15.22
N GLN A 265 -34.76 -2.19 15.74
CA GLN A 265 -35.10 -2.86 17.00
C GLN A 265 -34.97 -4.37 16.84
N SER A 266 -34.82 -5.09 17.98
CA SER A 266 -34.83 -6.54 17.96
C SER A 266 -36.13 -7.08 17.40
N PHE A 267 -36.04 -8.14 16.59
CA PHE A 267 -37.25 -8.83 16.08
C PHE A 267 -37.35 -10.29 16.56
N GLY A 268 -36.59 -10.65 17.60
CA GLY A 268 -36.62 -11.97 18.22
C GLY A 268 -35.44 -12.86 17.85
N PRO A 269 -35.47 -14.13 18.27
CA PRO A 269 -34.36 -15.06 18.08
C PRO A 269 -34.30 -15.69 16.68
N ASP A 270 -35.42 -15.75 15.98
CA ASP A 270 -35.56 -16.48 14.72
C ASP A 270 -35.28 -15.60 13.53
N LEU A 271 -34.64 -16.19 12.53
CA LEU A 271 -34.37 -15.52 11.25
C LEU A 271 -35.63 -15.55 10.38
N LEU A 272 -36.05 -14.40 9.88
CA LEU A 272 -37.22 -14.33 9.02
C LEU A 272 -36.90 -14.85 7.59
N PRO A 273 -37.94 -15.32 6.85
CA PRO A 273 -37.76 -15.83 5.50
C PRO A 273 -37.06 -14.82 4.57
N GLY A 274 -36.08 -15.27 3.81
CA GLY A 274 -35.31 -14.42 2.90
C GLY A 274 -34.13 -13.69 3.55
N MET A 275 -33.97 -13.75 4.86
CA MET A 275 -32.89 -13.10 5.58
C MET A 275 -31.59 -13.92 5.55
N HIS A 276 -30.47 -13.21 5.53
CA HIS A 276 -29.16 -13.80 5.77
C HIS A 276 -28.53 -13.13 7.00
N SER A 277 -27.99 -13.95 7.90
CA SER A 277 -27.23 -13.44 9.05
C SER A 277 -25.74 -13.53 8.83
N VAL A 278 -25.02 -12.63 9.47
CA VAL A 278 -23.56 -12.55 9.45
C VAL A 278 -23.03 -12.48 10.89
N PRO A 279 -21.87 -13.12 11.17
CA PRO A 279 -21.32 -13.10 12.52
C PRO A 279 -20.73 -11.75 12.87
N VAL A 280 -20.83 -11.40 14.15
CA VAL A 280 -20.19 -10.22 14.73
C VAL A 280 -19.01 -10.63 15.59
N GLY A 281 -17.99 -9.81 15.64
CA GLY A 281 -16.81 -10.03 16.42
C GLY A 281 -16.18 -8.72 16.90
N VAL A 282 -15.11 -8.83 17.68
CA VAL A 282 -14.37 -7.69 18.23
C VAL A 282 -12.88 -7.89 17.96
N VAL A 283 -12.22 -6.84 17.49
CA VAL A 283 -10.77 -6.77 17.36
C VAL A 283 -10.24 -5.55 18.11
N SER A 284 -9.05 -5.68 18.70
CA SER A 284 -8.34 -4.53 19.26
C SER A 284 -7.74 -3.70 18.13
N LYS A 285 -7.78 -2.37 18.25
CA LYS A 285 -7.00 -1.51 17.36
C LYS A 285 -5.51 -1.75 17.62
N PRO A 286 -4.67 -1.83 16.59
CA PRO A 286 -3.23 -1.93 16.77
C PRO A 286 -2.72 -0.81 17.70
N HIS A 287 -1.81 -1.16 18.60
CA HIS A 287 -1.18 -0.24 19.57
C HIS A 287 -2.17 0.56 20.46
N SER A 288 -3.39 0.04 20.66
CA SER A 288 -4.43 0.70 21.48
C SER A 288 -5.24 -0.32 22.25
N ALA A 289 -5.71 0.09 23.44
CA ALA A 289 -6.70 -0.67 24.21
C ALA A 289 -8.13 -0.55 23.63
N LYS A 290 -8.34 0.31 22.64
CA LYS A 290 -9.66 0.54 22.02
C LYS A 290 -10.09 -0.68 21.21
N LEU A 291 -11.33 -1.08 21.38
CA LEU A 291 -11.97 -2.16 20.65
C LEU A 291 -12.66 -1.63 19.39
N ARG A 292 -12.84 -2.51 18.41
CA ARG A 292 -13.59 -2.24 17.19
C ARG A 292 -14.55 -3.40 16.91
N LEU A 293 -15.82 -3.09 16.65
CA LEU A 293 -16.79 -4.04 16.15
C LEU A 293 -16.44 -4.43 14.72
N ILE A 294 -16.47 -5.72 14.43
CA ILE A 294 -16.40 -6.25 13.07
C ILE A 294 -17.66 -7.06 12.77
N VAL A 295 -18.14 -6.94 11.53
CA VAL A 295 -19.23 -7.74 10.98
C VAL A 295 -18.63 -8.53 9.82
N ASP A 296 -18.57 -9.87 9.95
CA ASP A 296 -17.85 -10.69 8.97
C ASP A 296 -18.75 -11.11 7.80
N HIS A 297 -18.79 -10.27 6.78
CA HIS A 297 -19.50 -10.56 5.52
C HIS A 297 -18.82 -11.61 4.66
N SER A 298 -17.69 -12.18 5.07
CA SER A 298 -16.96 -13.22 4.34
C SER A 298 -17.11 -14.60 4.97
N ALA A 299 -17.81 -14.72 6.09
CA ALA A 299 -17.98 -15.97 6.80
C ALA A 299 -18.90 -16.94 6.03
N GLY A 300 -18.40 -18.16 5.79
CA GLY A 300 -19.12 -19.25 5.14
C GLY A 300 -19.23 -19.13 3.61
N ASP A 301 -19.66 -20.22 2.98
CA ASP A 301 -19.69 -20.37 1.52
C ASP A 301 -20.69 -19.45 0.84
N PHE A 302 -21.80 -19.14 1.52
CA PHE A 302 -22.90 -18.30 1.03
C PHE A 302 -22.90 -16.90 1.65
N SER A 303 -21.73 -16.43 2.01
CA SER A 303 -21.55 -15.11 2.62
C SER A 303 -21.96 -13.98 1.68
N PRO A 304 -22.41 -12.81 2.19
CA PRO A 304 -22.71 -11.65 1.33
C PRO A 304 -21.57 -11.27 0.39
N ASN A 305 -20.33 -11.35 0.85
CA ASN A 305 -19.15 -11.05 0.02
C ASN A 305 -18.90 -12.08 -1.09
N SER A 306 -19.45 -13.30 -0.99
CA SER A 306 -19.36 -14.28 -2.09
C SER A 306 -20.18 -13.86 -3.32
N MET A 307 -21.21 -13.03 -3.10
CA MET A 307 -22.08 -12.48 -4.14
C MET A 307 -21.48 -11.26 -4.85
N ILE A 308 -20.43 -10.63 -4.28
CA ILE A 308 -19.81 -9.42 -4.83
C ILE A 308 -18.52 -9.81 -5.56
N PRO A 309 -18.41 -9.55 -6.89
CA PRO A 309 -17.18 -9.82 -7.63
C PRO A 309 -15.97 -9.12 -7.03
N LYS A 310 -14.80 -9.78 -6.99
CA LYS A 310 -13.60 -9.24 -6.35
C LYS A 310 -13.14 -7.92 -6.97
N HIS A 311 -13.25 -7.79 -8.28
CA HIS A 311 -12.85 -6.58 -9.00
C HIS A 311 -13.75 -5.36 -8.71
N GLU A 312 -14.97 -5.57 -8.21
CA GLU A 312 -15.87 -4.48 -7.84
C GLU A 312 -15.57 -3.86 -6.47
N GLY A 313 -14.63 -4.44 -5.72
CA GLY A 313 -14.19 -3.89 -4.43
C GLY A 313 -13.14 -2.77 -4.53
N HIS A 314 -12.66 -2.43 -5.73
CA HIS A 314 -11.62 -1.43 -5.91
C HIS A 314 -12.13 0.01 -5.74
N ALA A 315 -11.41 0.79 -4.94
CA ALA A 315 -11.61 2.22 -4.75
C ALA A 315 -10.33 2.96 -5.13
N HIS A 316 -10.46 4.14 -5.72
CA HIS A 316 -9.33 5.04 -5.88
C HIS A 316 -9.00 5.71 -4.56
N LEU A 317 -7.72 5.80 -4.22
CA LEU A 317 -7.22 6.45 -3.00
C LEU A 317 -6.07 7.38 -3.37
N ASP A 318 -6.12 8.60 -2.89
CA ASP A 318 -5.00 9.53 -3.01
C ASP A 318 -3.87 9.08 -2.07
N THR A 319 -2.64 9.40 -2.43
CA THR A 319 -1.44 8.88 -1.77
C THR A 319 -0.54 10.02 -1.26
N LEU A 320 0.47 9.66 -0.46
CA LEU A 320 1.54 10.59 -0.08
C LEU A 320 2.26 11.20 -1.29
N ARG A 321 2.26 10.50 -2.43
CA ARG A 321 2.85 11.00 -3.66
C ARG A 321 2.07 12.19 -4.22
N ASP A 322 0.74 12.17 -4.14
CA ASP A 322 -0.10 13.24 -4.63
C ASP A 322 0.09 14.51 -3.78
N LEU A 323 0.13 14.34 -2.45
CA LEU A 323 0.51 15.40 -1.53
C LEU A 323 1.94 15.91 -1.80
N GLY A 324 2.91 15.01 -1.97
CA GLY A 324 4.30 15.37 -2.26
C GLY A 324 4.44 16.21 -3.53
N ARG A 325 3.73 15.85 -4.61
CA ARG A 325 3.67 16.63 -5.85
C ARG A 325 3.05 18.02 -5.62
N ALA A 326 1.99 18.10 -4.84
CA ALA A 326 1.37 19.39 -4.51
C ALA A 326 2.35 20.28 -3.73
N LEU A 327 3.08 19.73 -2.75
CA LEU A 327 4.11 20.44 -2.00
C LEU A 327 5.27 20.91 -2.89
N ILE A 328 5.73 20.09 -3.82
CA ILE A 328 6.76 20.46 -4.81
C ILE A 328 6.25 21.62 -5.68
N ARG A 329 5.02 21.55 -6.20
CA ARG A 329 4.41 22.66 -6.96
C ARG A 329 4.34 23.94 -6.12
N ALA A 330 3.86 23.83 -4.87
CA ALA A 330 3.78 24.96 -3.96
C ALA A 330 5.17 25.60 -3.74
N ARG A 331 6.22 24.80 -3.52
CA ARG A 331 7.59 25.31 -3.33
C ARG A 331 8.16 25.96 -4.59
N ARG A 332 7.86 25.42 -5.76
CA ARG A 332 8.26 26.05 -7.04
C ARG A 332 7.56 27.38 -7.28
N THR A 333 6.29 27.48 -6.90
CA THR A 333 5.48 28.70 -7.13
C THR A 333 5.76 29.79 -6.11
N TYR A 334 5.86 29.43 -4.82
CA TYR A 334 5.90 30.39 -3.72
C TYR A 334 7.27 30.52 -3.03
N GLY A 335 8.24 29.71 -3.41
CA GLY A 335 9.57 29.69 -2.81
C GLY A 335 9.68 28.83 -1.55
N ARG A 336 10.93 28.69 -1.04
CA ARG A 336 11.24 27.86 0.13
C ARG A 336 11.03 28.59 1.46
N ASP A 337 11.06 29.92 1.45
CA ASP A 337 10.99 30.74 2.66
C ASP A 337 9.56 30.87 3.22
N VAL A 338 8.55 30.58 2.40
CA VAL A 338 7.15 30.61 2.81
C VAL A 338 6.86 29.46 3.75
N LYS A 339 6.36 29.74 4.95
CA LYS A 339 5.96 28.72 5.91
C LYS A 339 4.63 28.06 5.52
N LEU A 340 4.64 26.74 5.45
CA LEU A 340 3.47 25.91 5.18
C LEU A 340 3.09 25.09 6.41
N VAL A 341 1.80 24.80 6.55
CA VAL A 341 1.26 23.83 7.51
C VAL A 341 0.49 22.77 6.76
N LEU A 342 0.46 21.59 7.31
CA LEU A 342 -0.44 20.52 6.88
C LEU A 342 -1.69 20.50 7.73
N PHE A 343 -2.78 20.01 7.17
CA PHE A 343 -3.96 19.65 7.94
C PHE A 343 -4.52 18.30 7.50
N LYS A 344 -5.25 17.67 8.42
CA LYS A 344 -5.95 16.42 8.23
C LYS A 344 -7.31 16.50 8.89
N SER A 345 -8.34 16.07 8.15
CA SER A 345 -9.74 16.09 8.58
C SER A 345 -10.34 14.70 8.38
N ASP A 346 -10.83 14.10 9.45
CA ASP A 346 -11.44 12.76 9.45
C ASP A 346 -12.97 12.89 9.45
N VAL A 347 -13.65 12.01 8.73
CA VAL A 347 -15.11 11.89 8.75
C VAL A 347 -15.51 10.86 9.80
N SER A 348 -16.44 11.25 10.69
CA SER A 348 -16.88 10.36 11.76
C SER A 348 -17.66 9.17 11.21
N GLN A 349 -17.17 7.95 11.52
CA GLN A 349 -17.80 6.69 11.14
C GLN A 349 -18.19 6.58 9.66
N ALA A 350 -17.32 7.06 8.76
CA ALA A 350 -17.53 7.28 7.32
C ALA A 350 -18.49 6.32 6.60
N TYR A 351 -18.20 5.01 6.57
CA TYR A 351 -19.04 4.04 5.86
C TYR A 351 -20.44 3.95 6.41
N ARG A 352 -20.60 4.12 7.74
CA ARG A 352 -21.89 4.03 8.45
C ARG A 352 -22.84 5.17 8.13
N GLN A 353 -22.39 6.21 7.42
CA GLN A 353 -23.23 7.35 6.99
C GLN A 353 -24.06 7.04 5.73
N LEU A 354 -23.76 5.95 5.05
CA LEU A 354 -24.39 5.59 3.78
C LEU A 354 -25.39 4.44 3.97
N PRO A 355 -26.65 4.60 3.53
CA PRO A 355 -27.68 3.57 3.68
C PRO A 355 -27.49 2.46 2.64
N MET A 356 -27.82 1.23 2.99
CA MET A 356 -27.92 0.14 2.04
C MET A 356 -29.37 -0.06 1.58
N HIS A 357 -29.55 -0.52 0.35
CA HIS A 357 -30.85 -0.80 -0.22
C HIS A 357 -31.59 -1.88 0.62
N VAL A 358 -32.90 -1.76 0.82
CA VAL A 358 -33.67 -2.68 1.69
C VAL A 358 -33.53 -4.16 1.30
N LEU A 359 -33.40 -4.45 0.00
CA LEU A 359 -33.10 -5.78 -0.53
C LEU A 359 -31.66 -6.25 -0.24
N TRP A 360 -30.78 -5.36 0.22
CA TRP A 360 -29.47 -5.72 0.74
C TRP A 360 -29.46 -5.77 2.27
N GLN A 361 -30.20 -4.88 2.95
CA GLN A 361 -30.35 -4.89 4.41
C GLN A 361 -30.84 -6.26 4.92
N ILE A 362 -31.71 -6.93 4.17
CA ILE A 362 -32.19 -8.27 4.50
C ILE A 362 -31.07 -9.33 4.54
N ARG A 363 -29.89 -9.04 3.94
CA ARG A 363 -28.71 -9.91 3.89
C ARG A 363 -27.62 -9.54 4.89
N GLN A 364 -27.83 -8.54 5.71
CA GLN A 364 -26.87 -8.11 6.75
C GLN A 364 -27.49 -8.07 8.14
N THR A 365 -28.26 -9.13 8.47
CA THR A 365 -28.78 -9.34 9.81
C THR A 365 -27.67 -9.82 10.75
N VAL A 366 -27.67 -9.29 11.98
CA VAL A 366 -26.72 -9.68 13.03
C VAL A 366 -27.46 -10.27 14.22
N ALA A 367 -26.81 -11.18 14.96
CA ALA A 367 -27.34 -11.74 16.20
C ALA A 367 -26.47 -11.34 17.39
N ILE A 368 -27.10 -10.77 18.43
CA ILE A 368 -26.44 -10.33 19.67
C ILE A 368 -27.32 -10.78 20.85
N ASP A 369 -26.75 -11.52 21.80
CA ASP A 369 -27.43 -12.09 22.96
C ASP A 369 -28.72 -12.91 22.58
N GLY A 370 -28.63 -13.65 21.47
CA GLY A 370 -29.78 -14.46 20.99
C GLY A 370 -30.89 -13.66 20.34
N GLN A 371 -30.76 -12.34 20.20
CA GLN A 371 -31.71 -11.47 19.54
C GLN A 371 -31.15 -10.99 18.20
N ARG A 372 -32.01 -10.72 17.22
CA ARG A 372 -31.61 -10.35 15.86
C ARG A 372 -31.96 -8.91 15.53
N TYR A 373 -31.10 -8.29 14.75
CA TYR A 373 -31.14 -6.89 14.32
C TYR A 373 -30.80 -6.79 12.84
N VAL A 374 -31.50 -5.96 12.11
CA VAL A 374 -31.14 -5.63 10.72
C VAL A 374 -30.15 -4.47 10.74
N ASP A 375 -28.99 -4.64 10.13
CA ASP A 375 -28.04 -3.55 9.86
C ASP A 375 -28.46 -2.81 8.59
N ARG A 376 -28.79 -1.52 8.70
CA ARG A 376 -29.37 -0.70 7.64
C ARG A 376 -28.34 0.04 6.81
N CYS A 377 -27.11 0.13 7.33
CA CYS A 377 -26.07 0.96 6.74
C CYS A 377 -24.92 0.14 6.15
N ASN A 378 -24.11 0.80 5.34
CA ASN A 378 -22.87 0.25 4.82
C ASN A 378 -21.88 -0.04 5.96
N ASN A 379 -21.21 -1.17 5.95
CA ASN A 379 -20.30 -1.56 7.02
C ASN A 379 -18.94 -2.02 6.51
N PHE A 380 -17.93 -2.02 7.40
CA PHE A 380 -16.55 -2.35 7.06
C PHE A 380 -16.34 -3.81 6.59
N GLY A 381 -17.28 -4.72 6.86
CA GLY A 381 -17.23 -6.11 6.42
C GLY A 381 -17.66 -6.31 4.96
N ASN A 382 -18.39 -5.38 4.38
CA ASN A 382 -18.88 -5.46 3.01
C ASN A 382 -17.75 -5.16 2.00
N ARG A 383 -17.51 -6.07 1.04
CA ARG A 383 -16.49 -5.91 0.00
C ARG A 383 -16.69 -4.65 -0.85
N GLY A 384 -17.91 -4.27 -1.16
CA GLY A 384 -18.25 -3.07 -1.92
C GLY A 384 -18.18 -1.77 -1.11
N ALA A 385 -17.98 -1.85 0.23
CA ALA A 385 -18.10 -0.68 1.11
C ALA A 385 -17.14 0.45 0.77
N GLY A 386 -15.88 0.11 0.51
CA GLY A 386 -14.85 1.09 0.17
C GLY A 386 -15.18 1.84 -1.12
N ARG A 387 -15.66 1.13 -2.16
CA ARG A 387 -16.03 1.76 -3.43
C ARG A 387 -17.27 2.63 -3.30
N ILE A 388 -18.30 2.19 -2.57
CA ILE A 388 -19.49 3.01 -2.29
C ILE A 388 -19.07 4.32 -1.61
N TRP A 389 -18.23 4.22 -0.57
CA TRP A 389 -17.73 5.37 0.16
C TRP A 389 -16.88 6.30 -0.71
N SER A 390 -15.87 5.77 -1.41
CA SER A 390 -14.97 6.57 -2.24
C SER A 390 -15.72 7.26 -3.39
N THR A 391 -16.76 6.64 -3.94
CA THR A 391 -17.58 7.26 -4.99
C THR A 391 -18.38 8.44 -4.42
N PHE A 392 -19.07 8.26 -3.29
CA PHE A 392 -19.79 9.35 -2.63
C PHE A 392 -18.84 10.47 -2.20
N PHE A 393 -17.78 10.10 -1.47
CA PHE A 393 -16.86 11.09 -0.91
C PHE A 393 -16.01 11.77 -1.98
N GLY A 394 -15.71 11.08 -3.08
CA GLY A 394 -15.09 11.67 -4.26
C GLY A 394 -15.92 12.83 -4.84
N LEU A 395 -17.26 12.70 -4.87
CA LEU A 395 -18.16 13.80 -5.27
C LEU A 395 -18.15 14.95 -4.24
N VAL A 396 -18.03 14.66 -2.94
CA VAL A 396 -17.86 15.71 -1.90
C VAL A 396 -16.56 16.47 -2.13
N LEU A 397 -15.46 15.76 -2.43
CA LEU A 397 -14.17 16.38 -2.74
C LEU A 397 -14.20 17.15 -4.07
N TRP A 398 -14.93 16.65 -5.06
CA TRP A 398 -15.14 17.37 -6.30
C TRP A 398 -15.84 18.73 -6.04
N ILE A 399 -16.86 18.76 -5.18
CA ILE A 399 -17.49 20.00 -4.74
C ILE A 399 -16.46 20.90 -4.05
N ALA A 400 -15.66 20.35 -3.14
CA ALA A 400 -14.61 21.12 -2.44
C ALA A 400 -13.64 21.79 -3.42
N ILE A 401 -13.17 21.04 -4.42
CA ILE A 401 -12.16 21.52 -5.37
C ILE A 401 -12.76 22.47 -6.41
N PHE A 402 -13.85 22.07 -7.07
CA PHE A 402 -14.35 22.79 -8.25
C PHE A 402 -15.44 23.82 -7.94
N ILE A 403 -16.19 23.65 -6.86
CA ILE A 403 -17.24 24.61 -6.46
C ILE A 403 -16.76 25.54 -5.34
N LYS A 404 -16.04 24.99 -4.35
CA LYS A 404 -15.50 25.78 -3.23
C LYS A 404 -14.06 26.27 -3.49
N MET A 405 -13.46 25.90 -4.62
CA MET A 405 -12.12 26.32 -5.06
C MET A 405 -11.01 25.97 -4.06
N LEU A 406 -11.15 24.85 -3.36
CA LEU A 406 -10.15 24.33 -2.42
C LEU A 406 -9.16 23.44 -3.16
N THR A 407 -8.05 24.01 -3.59
CA THR A 407 -7.03 23.28 -4.34
C THR A 407 -6.23 22.31 -3.47
N ASP A 408 -5.73 21.23 -4.11
CA ASP A 408 -4.83 20.24 -3.50
C ASP A 408 -5.43 19.53 -2.27
N ILE A 409 -6.75 19.26 -2.28
CA ILE A 409 -7.39 18.41 -1.27
C ILE A 409 -7.30 16.95 -1.73
N PHE A 410 -6.77 16.10 -0.87
CA PHE A 410 -6.58 14.67 -1.10
C PHE A 410 -7.33 13.86 -0.06
N CYS A 411 -7.62 12.59 -0.38
CA CYS A 411 -8.33 11.69 0.53
C CYS A 411 -7.77 10.26 0.50
N TYR A 412 -7.56 9.72 1.69
CA TYR A 412 -7.26 8.30 1.88
C TYR A 412 -8.34 7.68 2.77
N VAL A 413 -9.30 7.00 2.16
CA VAL A 413 -10.51 6.42 2.78
C VAL A 413 -11.40 7.49 3.41
N ASP A 414 -11.23 7.79 4.69
CA ASP A 414 -11.98 8.75 5.51
C ASP A 414 -11.15 9.99 5.91
N ASP A 415 -9.83 9.89 5.78
CA ASP A 415 -8.89 10.98 6.06
C ASP A 415 -8.73 11.91 4.86
N SER A 416 -9.21 13.16 4.95
CA SER A 416 -8.88 14.22 3.99
C SER A 416 -7.66 14.99 4.47
N PHE A 417 -6.73 15.30 3.58
CA PHE A 417 -5.51 16.03 3.94
C PHE A 417 -5.04 16.99 2.84
N SER A 418 -4.36 18.04 3.25
CA SER A 418 -3.80 19.06 2.36
C SER A 418 -2.78 19.94 3.09
N TRP A 419 -2.32 20.96 2.39
CA TRP A 419 -1.43 22.02 2.90
C TRP A 419 -2.10 23.39 2.84
N GLU A 420 -1.64 24.32 3.70
CA GLU A 420 -2.04 25.73 3.70
C GLU A 420 -0.85 26.61 4.08
N PHE A 421 -0.92 27.90 3.81
CA PHE A 421 0.02 28.89 4.35
C PHE A 421 -0.16 29.01 5.86
N ALA A 422 0.94 29.07 6.61
CA ALA A 422 0.90 29.03 8.07
C ALA A 422 0.16 30.25 8.68
N ASP A 423 0.17 31.38 7.99
CA ASP A 423 -0.49 32.62 8.37
C ASP A 423 -1.98 32.68 7.99
N LYS A 424 -2.43 31.83 7.04
CA LYS A 424 -3.83 31.78 6.59
C LYS A 424 -4.67 30.94 7.52
N LYS A 425 -5.32 31.60 8.48
CA LYS A 425 -6.25 30.96 9.43
C LYS A 425 -7.61 31.65 9.41
N THR A 426 -8.66 30.83 9.61
CA THR A 426 -10.05 31.27 9.65
C THR A 426 -10.70 30.74 10.92
N TRP A 427 -11.53 31.58 11.56
CA TRP A 427 -12.34 31.19 12.71
C TRP A 427 -13.41 30.17 12.27
N TYR A 428 -13.44 29.02 12.95
CA TYR A 428 -14.45 28.01 12.76
C TYR A 428 -15.33 27.93 14.03
N SER A 429 -16.53 28.48 13.91
CA SER A 429 -17.43 28.67 15.04
C SER A 429 -17.85 27.40 15.77
N PRO A 430 -18.14 26.26 15.09
CA PRO A 430 -18.57 25.04 15.79
C PRO A 430 -17.53 24.53 16.79
N TYR A 431 -16.24 24.76 16.56
CA TYR A 431 -15.17 24.31 17.46
C TYR A 431 -14.53 25.45 18.28
N HIS A 432 -15.01 26.68 18.11
CA HIS A 432 -14.41 27.86 18.75
C HIS A 432 -12.88 27.95 18.57
N LYS A 433 -12.38 27.64 17.35
CA LYS A 433 -10.94 27.57 17.02
C LYS A 433 -10.58 28.29 15.73
N LEU A 434 -9.34 28.78 15.68
CA LEU A 434 -8.70 29.20 14.44
C LEU A 434 -8.10 27.97 13.77
N LEU A 435 -8.56 27.63 12.58
CA LEU A 435 -8.06 26.51 11.76
C LEU A 435 -7.41 27.06 10.47
N PRO A 436 -6.54 26.30 9.81
CA PRO A 436 -6.11 26.63 8.45
C PRO A 436 -7.32 26.92 7.56
N THR A 437 -7.24 27.95 6.72
CA THR A 437 -8.41 28.44 5.98
C THR A 437 -9.05 27.38 5.10
N LYS A 438 -8.25 26.57 4.40
CA LYS A 438 -8.77 25.42 3.60
C LYS A 438 -9.47 24.39 4.48
N GLN A 439 -8.91 24.07 5.66
CA GLN A 439 -9.53 23.14 6.60
C GLN A 439 -10.88 23.66 7.11
N ALA A 440 -10.92 24.90 7.56
CA ALA A 440 -12.18 25.53 8.00
C ALA A 440 -13.25 25.55 6.88
N SER A 441 -12.83 25.78 5.64
CA SER A 441 -13.73 25.79 4.48
C SER A 441 -14.23 24.39 4.12
N LEU A 442 -13.38 23.37 4.27
CA LEU A 442 -13.77 21.97 4.07
C LEU A 442 -14.79 21.53 5.13
N LEU A 443 -14.56 21.87 6.40
CA LEU A 443 -15.50 21.57 7.50
C LEU A 443 -16.84 22.28 7.33
N LYS A 444 -16.85 23.53 6.87
CA LYS A 444 -18.09 24.24 6.52
C LYS A 444 -18.86 23.55 5.38
N LEU A 445 -18.15 22.95 4.42
CA LEU A 445 -18.79 22.12 3.39
C LEU A 445 -19.37 20.85 3.99
N PHE A 446 -18.66 20.21 4.93
CA PHE A 446 -19.17 19.03 5.65
C PHE A 446 -20.45 19.37 6.42
N ASP A 447 -20.48 20.48 7.17
CA ASP A 447 -21.70 20.98 7.85
C ASP A 447 -22.84 21.21 6.86
N GLU A 448 -22.56 21.86 5.73
CA GLU A 448 -23.53 22.17 4.68
C GLU A 448 -24.16 20.91 4.07
N LEU A 449 -23.39 19.85 3.97
CA LEU A 449 -23.79 18.56 3.39
C LEU A 449 -24.31 17.54 4.42
N GLY A 450 -24.17 17.83 5.72
CA GLY A 450 -24.50 16.89 6.77
C GLY A 450 -23.48 15.74 6.90
N VAL A 451 -22.23 15.95 6.49
CA VAL A 451 -21.12 14.98 6.68
C VAL A 451 -20.58 15.13 8.10
N PRO A 452 -20.76 14.13 8.99
CA PRO A 452 -20.40 14.29 10.40
C PRO A 452 -18.90 14.21 10.62
N HIS A 453 -18.40 15.03 11.53
CA HIS A 453 -17.01 15.09 11.92
C HIS A 453 -16.85 15.44 13.41
N GLU A 454 -15.68 15.12 14.00
CA GLU A 454 -15.38 15.31 15.42
C GLU A 454 -14.17 16.24 15.57
N GLU A 455 -14.22 17.17 16.54
CA GLU A 455 -13.16 18.16 16.79
C GLU A 455 -11.80 17.51 17.03
N GLU A 456 -11.76 16.46 17.84
CA GLU A 456 -10.53 15.76 18.24
C GLU A 456 -9.77 15.13 17.08
N LYS A 457 -10.46 14.91 15.95
CA LYS A 457 -9.91 14.31 14.74
C LYS A 457 -9.49 15.33 13.69
N GLN A 458 -9.67 16.63 13.97
CA GLN A 458 -9.25 17.71 13.09
C GLN A 458 -7.87 18.18 13.49
N LEU A 459 -6.86 17.76 12.76
CA LEU A 459 -5.46 18.00 13.10
C LEU A 459 -4.82 18.96 12.11
N TYR A 460 -3.89 19.80 12.57
CA TYR A 460 -3.01 20.59 11.72
C TYR A 460 -1.69 20.89 12.44
N GLY A 461 -0.63 21.15 11.66
CA GLY A 461 0.70 21.45 12.21
C GLY A 461 1.77 21.57 11.13
N ASP A 462 2.96 21.99 11.58
CA ASP A 462 4.15 22.10 10.72
C ASP A 462 4.64 20.71 10.25
N ILE A 463 4.49 19.69 11.07
CA ILE A 463 4.70 18.28 10.75
C ILE A 463 3.44 17.54 11.14
N LEU A 464 2.96 16.68 10.24
CA LEU A 464 1.74 15.92 10.48
C LEU A 464 1.86 14.48 9.96
N THR A 465 1.36 13.54 10.76
CA THR A 465 1.30 12.13 10.33
C THR A 465 0.16 11.92 9.34
N ILE A 466 0.50 11.68 8.07
CA ILE A 466 -0.39 11.38 6.95
C ILE A 466 -0.14 9.95 6.48
N ILE A 467 -1.19 9.13 6.41
CA ILE A 467 -1.09 7.71 5.99
C ILE A 467 0.01 6.95 6.75
N GLY A 468 0.22 7.29 8.04
CA GLY A 468 1.21 6.63 8.90
C GLY A 468 2.65 7.12 8.77
N PHE A 469 2.92 8.19 8.01
CA PHE A 469 4.24 8.81 7.88
C PHE A 469 4.21 10.28 8.30
N ASP A 470 5.26 10.73 8.95
CA ASP A 470 5.43 12.14 9.31
C ASP A 470 5.91 12.91 8.08
N VAL A 471 5.10 13.87 7.65
CA VAL A 471 5.38 14.73 6.50
C VAL A 471 5.71 16.13 7.01
N ASP A 472 6.85 16.64 6.59
CA ASP A 472 7.29 18.02 6.85
C ASP A 472 7.28 18.81 5.54
N PRO A 473 6.33 19.74 5.33
CA PRO A 473 6.23 20.54 4.13
C PRO A 473 7.32 21.62 4.05
N ASN A 474 7.99 21.94 5.16
CA ASN A 474 9.02 22.97 5.23
C ASN A 474 10.41 22.39 4.96
N ALA A 475 10.74 21.26 5.58
CA ALA A 475 11.93 20.47 5.24
C ALA A 475 11.76 19.68 3.94
N MET A 476 10.57 19.56 3.39
CA MET A 476 10.24 18.76 2.20
C MET A 476 10.62 17.29 2.39
N THR A 477 10.23 16.70 3.52
CA THR A 477 10.61 15.33 3.88
C THR A 477 9.40 14.49 4.26
N ILE A 478 9.53 13.18 4.01
CA ILE A 478 8.66 12.14 4.55
C ILE A 478 9.51 11.26 5.45
N THR A 479 9.07 11.06 6.69
CA THR A 479 9.81 10.30 7.70
C THR A 479 8.94 9.17 8.25
N MET A 480 9.52 7.99 8.40
CA MET A 480 8.85 6.91 9.10
C MET A 480 8.92 7.12 10.61
N PRO A 481 7.78 7.14 11.34
CA PRO A 481 7.78 7.32 12.79
C PRO A 481 8.62 6.26 13.52
N ILE A 482 9.23 6.62 14.63
CA ILE A 482 10.20 5.77 15.35
C ILE A 482 9.59 4.44 15.81
N SER A 483 8.42 4.46 16.45
CA SER A 483 7.81 3.23 16.97
C SER A 483 7.46 2.21 15.89
N PRO A 484 6.72 2.55 14.81
CA PRO A 484 6.48 1.62 13.71
C PRO A 484 7.77 1.09 13.06
N ARG A 485 8.82 1.90 13.00
CA ARG A 485 10.14 1.50 12.47
C ARG A 485 10.80 0.44 13.36
N GLN A 486 10.80 0.64 14.66
CA GLN A 486 11.33 -0.32 15.63
C GLN A 486 10.54 -1.63 15.63
N ASP A 487 9.20 -1.55 15.58
CA ASP A 487 8.33 -2.71 15.52
C ASP A 487 8.56 -3.53 14.25
N LEU A 488 8.71 -2.88 13.09
CA LEU A 488 9.02 -3.55 11.83
C LEU A 488 10.40 -4.23 11.88
N THR A 489 11.41 -3.53 12.39
CA THR A 489 12.76 -4.10 12.54
C THR A 489 12.75 -5.34 13.45
N ALA A 490 12.05 -5.29 14.57
CA ALA A 490 11.88 -6.43 15.46
C ALA A 490 11.13 -7.59 14.77
N ALA A 491 10.09 -7.30 14.00
CA ALA A 491 9.34 -8.30 13.24
C ALA A 491 10.23 -8.98 12.19
N ILE A 492 11.03 -8.22 11.44
CA ILE A 492 11.98 -8.76 10.46
C ILE A 492 12.99 -9.70 11.15
N ARG A 493 13.61 -9.27 12.25
CA ARG A 493 14.59 -10.10 12.99
C ARG A 493 13.98 -11.37 13.56
N ASN A 494 12.75 -11.30 14.07
CA ASN A 494 12.01 -12.48 14.54
C ASN A 494 11.62 -13.44 13.44
N PHE A 495 11.38 -12.94 12.24
CA PHE A 495 11.07 -13.77 11.08
C PHE A 495 12.31 -14.41 10.48
N ALA A 496 13.43 -13.70 10.41
CA ALA A 496 14.67 -14.08 9.74
C ALA A 496 15.52 -15.08 10.57
N ILE A 497 14.94 -16.23 10.92
CA ILE A 497 15.62 -17.32 11.63
C ILE A 497 15.89 -18.45 10.63
N VAL A 498 17.16 -18.70 10.32
CA VAL A 498 17.58 -19.73 9.36
C VAL A 498 17.03 -21.10 9.77
N GLY A 499 16.44 -21.83 8.80
CA GLY A 499 15.89 -23.17 9.04
C GLY A 499 14.53 -23.17 9.74
N SER A 500 13.95 -22.01 10.08
CA SER A 500 12.58 -21.94 10.57
C SER A 500 11.57 -22.16 9.44
N ARG A 501 10.34 -22.54 9.81
CA ARG A 501 9.20 -22.62 8.89
C ARG A 501 8.22 -21.50 9.22
N ARG A 502 7.80 -20.78 8.20
CA ARG A 502 6.78 -19.74 8.29
C ARG A 502 5.66 -20.04 7.32
N SER A 503 4.44 -19.71 7.65
CA SER A 503 3.29 -19.84 6.76
C SER A 503 3.34 -18.81 5.62
N LEU A 504 2.65 -19.09 4.51
CA LEU A 504 2.47 -18.10 3.43
C LEU A 504 1.86 -16.79 3.97
N HIS A 505 0.91 -16.89 4.90
CA HIS A 505 0.31 -15.72 5.54
C HIS A 505 1.34 -14.84 6.28
N GLU A 506 2.30 -15.44 7.01
CA GLU A 506 3.39 -14.68 7.64
C GLU A 506 4.32 -14.02 6.61
N PHE A 507 4.60 -14.71 5.48
CA PHE A 507 5.35 -14.13 4.36
C PHE A 507 4.62 -12.94 3.77
N ASP A 508 3.30 -13.06 3.52
CA ASP A 508 2.48 -11.98 2.94
C ASP A 508 2.37 -10.79 3.90
N SER A 509 2.20 -11.06 5.20
CA SER A 509 2.11 -10.02 6.22
C SER A 509 3.41 -9.22 6.34
N LEU A 510 4.57 -9.91 6.38
CA LEU A 510 5.87 -9.24 6.43
C LEU A 510 6.16 -8.46 5.16
N ALA A 511 5.89 -9.05 3.98
CA ALA A 511 6.04 -8.37 2.70
C ALA A 511 5.20 -7.09 2.62
N GLY A 512 3.94 -7.15 3.05
CA GLY A 512 3.06 -5.99 3.11
C GLY A 512 3.62 -4.89 4.00
N TRP A 513 4.13 -5.24 5.18
CA TRP A 513 4.70 -4.26 6.11
C TRP A 513 6.01 -3.64 5.59
N CYS A 514 6.90 -4.44 5.00
CA CYS A 514 8.10 -3.92 4.34
C CYS A 514 7.74 -2.99 3.16
N ASN A 515 6.79 -3.39 2.30
CA ASN A 515 6.36 -2.54 1.18
C ASN A 515 5.76 -1.21 1.66
N TRP A 516 4.99 -1.21 2.77
CA TRP A 516 4.51 0.03 3.36
C TRP A 516 5.67 0.94 3.79
N SER A 517 6.71 0.39 4.46
CA SER A 517 7.87 1.17 4.88
C SER A 517 8.64 1.79 3.70
N PHE A 518 8.57 1.20 2.51
CA PHE A 518 9.26 1.68 1.32
C PHE A 518 8.71 3.00 0.78
N ASN A 519 7.62 3.53 1.34
CA ASN A 519 7.24 4.93 1.11
C ASN A 519 8.27 5.92 1.68
N ALA A 520 9.01 5.55 2.75
CA ALA A 520 10.10 6.34 3.30
C ALA A 520 11.49 5.75 2.96
N TYR A 521 11.56 4.48 2.55
CA TYR A 521 12.80 3.76 2.20
C TYR A 521 12.71 3.09 0.82
N PRO A 522 12.46 3.82 -0.25
CA PRO A 522 12.22 3.21 -1.57
C PRO A 522 13.40 2.38 -2.09
N LEU A 523 14.62 2.71 -1.68
CA LEU A 523 15.83 2.00 -2.09
C LEU A 523 15.96 0.59 -1.50
N LEU A 524 15.22 0.24 -0.43
CA LEU A 524 15.34 -1.08 0.21
C LEU A 524 14.54 -2.21 -0.47
N ARG A 525 13.89 -1.93 -1.61
CA ARG A 525 13.12 -2.94 -2.38
C ARG A 525 13.90 -4.21 -2.74
N PRO A 526 15.19 -4.16 -3.09
CA PRO A 526 15.95 -5.38 -3.41
C PRO A 526 15.95 -6.42 -2.30
N GLY A 527 15.82 -6.01 -1.03
CA GLY A 527 15.79 -6.92 0.11
C GLY A 527 14.58 -7.87 0.18
N LEU A 528 13.61 -7.75 -0.71
CA LEU A 528 12.47 -8.67 -0.80
C LEU A 528 12.55 -9.66 -1.99
N SER A 529 13.63 -9.69 -2.76
CA SER A 529 13.74 -10.51 -3.98
C SER A 529 13.54 -12.00 -3.68
N ILE A 530 14.27 -12.57 -2.72
CA ILE A 530 14.16 -13.97 -2.34
C ILE A 530 12.82 -14.26 -1.65
N LEU A 531 12.28 -13.31 -0.87
CA LEU A 531 10.98 -13.46 -0.25
C LEU A 531 9.89 -13.72 -1.31
N TYR A 532 9.84 -12.89 -2.34
CA TYR A 532 8.91 -13.04 -3.45
C TYR A 532 9.14 -14.31 -4.28
N ALA A 533 10.40 -14.67 -4.55
CA ALA A 533 10.72 -15.92 -5.23
C ALA A 533 10.21 -17.14 -4.47
N LYS A 534 10.35 -17.17 -3.14
CA LYS A 534 9.84 -18.26 -2.30
C LYS A 534 8.31 -18.32 -2.20
N ARG A 535 7.67 -17.17 -2.29
CA ARG A 535 6.20 -17.03 -2.28
C ARG A 535 5.58 -17.49 -3.59
N HIS A 536 6.29 -17.33 -4.70
CA HIS A 536 5.79 -17.64 -6.05
C HIS A 536 5.22 -19.08 -6.15
N GLY A 537 4.06 -19.22 -6.80
CA GLY A 537 3.37 -20.50 -7.00
C GLY A 537 2.72 -21.11 -5.74
N LYS A 538 2.62 -20.34 -4.63
CA LYS A 538 1.95 -20.78 -3.40
C LYS A 538 0.61 -20.05 -3.25
N SER A 539 -0.44 -20.79 -2.87
CA SER A 539 -1.80 -20.25 -2.76
C SER A 539 -2.48 -20.53 -1.41
N HIS A 540 -1.96 -21.47 -0.63
CA HIS A 540 -2.59 -21.86 0.62
C HIS A 540 -2.00 -21.08 1.80
N SER A 541 -2.80 -20.27 2.50
CA SER A 541 -2.36 -19.33 3.55
C SER A 541 -1.49 -19.98 4.65
N PHE A 542 -1.76 -21.21 5.03
CA PHE A 542 -1.00 -21.93 6.06
C PHE A 542 0.11 -22.84 5.49
N GLN A 543 0.38 -22.78 4.17
CA GLN A 543 1.45 -23.58 3.56
C GLN A 543 2.79 -23.18 4.17
N PRO A 544 3.56 -24.14 4.74
CA PRO A 544 4.85 -23.85 5.35
C PRO A 544 5.92 -23.58 4.30
N ILE A 545 6.72 -22.55 4.51
CA ILE A 545 7.83 -22.12 3.67
C ILE A 545 9.10 -22.04 4.53
N TRP A 546 10.19 -22.62 4.04
CA TRP A 546 11.48 -22.58 4.73
C TRP A 546 12.17 -21.24 4.58
N VAL A 547 12.68 -20.72 5.70
CA VAL A 547 13.52 -19.53 5.76
C VAL A 547 14.96 -19.94 5.52
N SER A 548 15.50 -19.59 4.33
CA SER A 548 16.87 -19.92 3.92
C SER A 548 17.88 -18.87 4.41
N LYS A 549 19.19 -19.23 4.41
CA LYS A 549 20.27 -18.28 4.71
C LYS A 549 20.23 -17.04 3.81
N ALA A 550 19.96 -17.22 2.52
CA ALA A 550 19.89 -16.13 1.55
C ALA A 550 18.72 -15.18 1.86
N LEU A 551 17.53 -15.72 2.20
CA LEU A 551 16.40 -14.89 2.64
C LEU A 551 16.73 -14.12 3.91
N CYS A 552 17.36 -14.78 4.90
CA CYS A 552 17.78 -14.11 6.13
C CYS A 552 18.72 -12.94 5.85
N ARG A 553 19.68 -13.10 4.94
CA ARG A 553 20.63 -12.02 4.57
C ARG A 553 19.90 -10.81 3.99
N GLU A 554 18.97 -11.00 3.03
CA GLU A 554 18.21 -9.89 2.48
C GLU A 554 17.34 -9.20 3.54
N LEU A 555 16.66 -9.96 4.39
CA LEU A 555 15.81 -9.39 5.44
C LEU A 555 16.63 -8.66 6.51
N ILE A 556 17.77 -9.21 6.94
CA ILE A 556 18.67 -8.55 7.90
C ILE A 556 19.26 -7.27 7.31
N TRP A 557 19.62 -7.29 6.02
CA TRP A 557 20.06 -6.08 5.31
C TRP A 557 18.99 -4.98 5.36
N ILE A 558 17.69 -5.30 5.15
CA ILE A 558 16.60 -4.33 5.36
C ILE A 558 16.59 -3.83 6.82
N ALA A 559 16.66 -4.74 7.81
CA ALA A 559 16.58 -4.38 9.21
C ALA A 559 17.72 -3.44 9.65
N GLU A 560 18.93 -3.72 9.19
CA GLU A 560 20.13 -2.89 9.48
C GLU A 560 19.97 -1.48 8.90
N HIS A 561 19.49 -1.36 7.66
CA HIS A 561 19.22 -0.04 7.08
C HIS A 561 18.07 0.71 7.80
N LEU A 562 17.01 0.00 8.20
CA LEU A 562 15.93 0.59 8.99
C LEU A 562 16.42 1.10 10.36
N GLU A 563 17.39 0.44 10.97
CA GLU A 563 17.95 0.85 12.26
C GLU A 563 18.87 2.07 12.14
N HIS A 564 19.74 2.09 11.12
CA HIS A 564 20.81 3.08 11.02
C HIS A 564 20.46 4.30 10.17
N MET A 565 19.50 4.16 9.25
CA MET A 565 19.09 5.29 8.42
C MET A 565 17.97 6.09 9.11
N PRO A 566 17.97 7.41 9.02
CA PRO A 566 16.93 8.27 9.58
C PRO A 566 15.54 8.02 8.97
N GLY A 567 15.43 7.31 7.86
CA GLY A 567 14.16 7.04 7.19
C GLY A 567 13.52 8.29 6.61
N ILE A 568 14.33 9.16 6.10
CA ILE A 568 13.91 10.44 5.51
C ILE A 568 13.96 10.31 4.00
N LEU A 569 12.82 10.50 3.37
CA LEU A 569 12.74 10.69 1.94
C LEU A 569 12.61 12.18 1.64
N PHE A 570 13.57 12.75 0.95
CA PHE A 570 13.49 14.12 0.48
C PHE A 570 12.57 14.19 -0.74
N LEU A 571 11.49 14.96 -0.64
CA LEU A 571 10.54 15.12 -1.74
C LEU A 571 11.20 15.71 -2.99
N ASP A 572 12.22 16.56 -2.82
CA ASP A 572 13.01 17.14 -3.93
C ASP A 572 13.78 16.08 -4.73
N SER A 573 14.04 14.90 -4.14
CA SER A 573 14.77 13.82 -4.82
C SER A 573 13.91 13.07 -5.84
N LEU A 574 12.59 13.31 -5.85
CA LEU A 574 11.64 12.61 -6.70
C LEU A 574 11.60 13.09 -8.13
N GLU A 575 11.98 14.34 -8.34
CA GLU A 575 11.78 15.02 -9.61
C GLU A 575 13.03 15.76 -10.07
N TRP A 576 13.92 15.06 -10.77
CA TRP A 576 14.97 15.72 -11.51
C TRP A 576 15.01 15.19 -12.95
N GLY A 577 15.13 16.11 -13.91
CA GLY A 577 15.29 15.80 -15.32
C GLY A 577 16.71 15.32 -15.61
N ILE A 578 16.90 14.67 -16.76
CA ILE A 578 18.22 14.24 -17.23
C ILE A 578 19.19 15.42 -17.44
N ASP A 579 18.65 16.61 -17.68
CA ASP A 579 19.36 17.89 -17.77
C ASP A 579 19.95 18.35 -16.43
N LEU A 580 19.36 17.91 -15.30
CA LEU A 580 19.81 18.22 -13.94
C LEU A 580 20.83 17.21 -13.38
N ALA A 581 21.29 16.26 -14.19
CA ALA A 581 22.32 15.32 -13.80
C ALA A 581 23.67 16.04 -13.61
N ASP A 582 24.35 15.78 -12.49
CA ASP A 582 25.69 16.31 -12.21
C ASP A 582 26.73 15.64 -13.11
N ILE A 583 26.45 14.39 -13.53
CA ILE A 583 27.32 13.62 -14.43
C ILE A 583 26.50 12.68 -15.30
N LYS A 584 26.91 12.57 -16.56
CA LYS A 584 26.38 11.66 -17.56
C LYS A 584 27.45 10.64 -17.96
N VAL A 585 27.07 9.36 -17.93
CA VAL A 585 27.98 8.24 -18.18
C VAL A 585 27.31 7.30 -19.19
N GLN A 586 28.07 6.75 -20.12
CA GLN A 586 27.66 5.69 -21.04
C GLN A 586 28.35 4.39 -20.64
N THR A 587 27.58 3.29 -20.63
CA THR A 587 28.11 1.96 -20.30
C THR A 587 27.74 0.95 -21.36
N ASP A 588 28.59 -0.02 -21.55
CA ASP A 588 28.41 -1.15 -22.45
C ASP A 588 29.12 -2.39 -21.92
N ALA A 589 28.64 -3.57 -22.29
CA ALA A 589 29.32 -4.81 -22.01
C ALA A 589 29.36 -5.74 -23.22
N SER A 590 30.46 -6.35 -23.44
CA SER A 590 30.67 -7.39 -24.47
C SER A 590 31.05 -8.72 -23.83
N SER A 591 31.26 -9.75 -24.66
CA SER A 591 31.88 -11.00 -24.21
C SER A 591 33.35 -10.86 -23.83
N LYS A 592 33.99 -9.74 -24.16
CA LYS A 592 35.41 -9.50 -23.89
C LYS A 592 35.63 -8.62 -22.66
N GLY A 593 34.75 -7.63 -22.45
CA GLY A 593 35.00 -6.65 -21.41
C GLY A 593 33.82 -5.74 -21.10
N LEU A 594 34.06 -4.83 -20.18
CA LEU A 594 33.16 -3.77 -19.76
C LEU A 594 33.75 -2.42 -20.21
N GLY A 595 32.90 -1.54 -20.75
CA GLY A 595 33.25 -0.21 -21.20
C GLY A 595 32.42 0.87 -20.48
N ILE A 596 33.11 1.92 -20.04
CA ILE A 596 32.49 3.07 -19.36
C ILE A 596 33.08 4.34 -20.01
N TRP A 597 32.20 5.24 -20.45
CA TRP A 597 32.58 6.47 -21.10
C TRP A 597 31.95 7.70 -20.47
N LEU A 598 32.71 8.71 -20.16
CA LEU A 598 32.32 10.02 -19.68
C LEU A 598 32.49 11.06 -20.77
N PRO A 599 31.43 11.37 -21.54
CA PRO A 599 31.56 12.28 -22.70
C PRO A 599 32.05 13.66 -22.31
N ASP A 600 31.53 14.25 -21.25
CA ASP A 600 31.85 15.62 -20.80
C ASP A 600 33.30 15.76 -20.31
N ARG A 601 33.98 14.67 -19.99
CA ARG A 601 35.35 14.63 -19.48
C ARG A 601 36.34 13.98 -20.45
N MET A 602 35.87 13.47 -21.58
CA MET A 602 36.65 12.67 -22.52
C MET A 602 37.45 11.57 -21.80
N THR A 603 36.83 10.91 -20.81
CA THR A 603 37.50 9.90 -19.99
C THR A 603 36.79 8.56 -20.14
N GLY A 604 37.55 7.52 -20.39
CA GLY A 604 37.04 6.15 -20.53
C GLY A 604 37.67 5.18 -19.53
N PHE A 605 36.88 4.22 -19.10
CA PHE A 605 37.37 3.10 -18.30
C PHE A 605 36.99 1.79 -18.97
N TYR A 606 37.87 0.81 -18.91
CA TYR A 606 37.69 -0.50 -19.51
C TYR A 606 38.17 -1.60 -18.55
N SER A 607 37.60 -2.77 -18.66
CA SER A 607 37.99 -3.94 -17.88
C SER A 607 37.70 -5.21 -18.68
N GLU A 608 38.51 -6.25 -18.47
CA GLU A 608 38.12 -7.60 -18.91
C GLU A 608 36.92 -8.10 -18.11
N VAL A 609 36.09 -8.95 -18.72
CA VAL A 609 34.97 -9.62 -18.03
C VAL A 609 35.54 -10.60 -16.99
N PRO A 610 35.11 -10.59 -15.74
CA PRO A 610 35.49 -11.61 -14.78
C PRO A 610 35.14 -13.01 -15.31
N ASN A 611 36.08 -13.96 -15.17
CA ASN A 611 36.04 -15.32 -15.76
C ASN A 611 34.90 -16.24 -15.27
N ASN A 612 33.77 -15.73 -14.84
CA ASN A 612 32.59 -16.51 -14.52
C ASN A 612 31.76 -16.71 -15.79
N ALA A 613 32.12 -17.70 -16.60
CA ALA A 613 31.63 -17.93 -17.95
C ALA A 613 30.09 -18.17 -18.08
N ASP A 614 29.34 -18.30 -17.00
CA ASP A 614 27.89 -18.66 -17.00
C ASP A 614 26.93 -17.47 -16.80
N ASP A 615 27.43 -16.25 -16.53
CA ASP A 615 26.58 -15.15 -16.08
C ASP A 615 25.83 -14.41 -17.21
N GLY A 616 26.20 -14.63 -18.46
CA GLY A 616 25.52 -14.08 -19.64
C GLY A 616 25.70 -12.57 -19.85
N THR A 617 25.44 -12.09 -21.07
CA THR A 617 25.61 -10.68 -21.48
C THR A 617 24.83 -9.69 -20.60
N PHE A 618 23.62 -10.07 -20.17
CA PHE A 618 22.77 -9.21 -19.33
C PHE A 618 23.41 -8.94 -17.95
N PHE A 619 24.08 -9.93 -17.33
CA PHE A 619 24.76 -9.72 -16.05
C PHE A 619 25.91 -8.72 -16.20
N ASN A 620 26.69 -8.84 -17.27
CA ASN A 620 27.81 -7.96 -17.55
C ASN A 620 27.35 -6.51 -17.83
N GLU A 621 26.23 -6.32 -18.54
CA GLU A 621 25.62 -5.01 -18.74
C GLU A 621 25.24 -4.33 -17.42
N ALA A 622 24.59 -5.07 -16.53
CA ALA A 622 24.23 -4.56 -15.22
C ALA A 622 25.48 -4.33 -14.33
N LEU A 623 26.52 -5.18 -14.47
CA LEU A 623 27.81 -5.01 -13.77
C LEU A 623 28.56 -3.76 -14.26
N ALA A 624 28.48 -3.45 -15.55
CA ALA A 624 29.07 -2.21 -16.11
C ALA A 624 28.40 -0.96 -15.48
N VAL A 625 27.05 -0.97 -15.30
CA VAL A 625 26.34 0.12 -14.63
C VAL A 625 26.76 0.25 -13.16
N VAL A 626 26.87 -0.87 -12.40
CA VAL A 626 27.33 -0.83 -11.01
C VAL A 626 28.78 -0.33 -10.91
N SER A 627 29.62 -0.80 -11.80
CA SER A 627 31.04 -0.37 -11.87
C SER A 627 31.15 1.13 -12.13
N ALA A 628 30.40 1.64 -13.12
CA ALA A 628 30.33 3.06 -13.42
C ALA A 628 29.88 3.87 -12.20
N LEU A 629 28.79 3.46 -11.55
CA LEU A 629 28.29 4.12 -10.32
C LEU A 629 29.38 4.21 -9.25
N LEU A 630 30.06 3.10 -8.95
CA LEU A 630 31.08 3.06 -7.91
C LEU A 630 32.32 3.91 -8.28
N ILE A 631 32.74 3.93 -9.56
CA ILE A 631 33.83 4.80 -10.02
C ILE A 631 33.45 6.27 -9.82
N MET A 632 32.22 6.68 -10.23
CA MET A 632 31.76 8.06 -10.07
C MET A 632 31.74 8.48 -8.60
N LEU A 633 31.21 7.64 -7.71
CA LEU A 633 31.08 7.95 -6.28
C LEU A 633 32.44 7.95 -5.53
N ARG A 634 33.38 7.12 -5.96
CA ARG A 634 34.66 6.96 -5.25
C ARG A 634 35.80 7.85 -5.78
N GLN A 635 35.85 8.07 -7.10
CA GLN A 635 37.00 8.72 -7.74
C GLN A 635 36.77 10.21 -8.08
N LEU A 636 35.53 10.65 -8.19
CA LEU A 636 35.24 12.04 -8.55
C LEU A 636 35.24 12.98 -7.35
N SER A 637 35.75 14.21 -7.59
CA SER A 637 35.67 15.33 -6.66
C SER A 637 35.27 16.59 -7.43
N PRO A 638 34.21 17.32 -7.04
CA PRO A 638 33.27 16.96 -5.99
C PRO A 638 32.47 15.68 -6.34
N LYS A 639 31.98 14.98 -5.34
CA LYS A 639 31.16 13.79 -5.56
C LYS A 639 29.82 14.19 -6.19
N PRO A 640 29.37 13.51 -7.25
CA PRO A 640 28.09 13.79 -7.87
C PRO A 640 26.95 13.31 -6.97
N HIS A 641 25.88 14.12 -6.88
CA HIS A 641 24.66 13.75 -6.18
C HIS A 641 23.64 13.08 -7.12
N ARG A 642 23.56 13.56 -8.38
CA ARG A 642 22.65 13.04 -9.41
C ARG A 642 23.45 12.42 -10.54
N ILE A 643 23.38 11.11 -10.67
CA ILE A 643 24.16 10.32 -11.63
C ILE A 643 23.21 9.77 -12.69
N LEU A 644 23.48 10.07 -13.95
CA LEU A 644 22.75 9.55 -15.10
C LEU A 644 23.65 8.56 -15.86
N ILE A 645 23.21 7.31 -15.96
CA ILE A 645 23.91 6.27 -16.70
C ILE A 645 23.08 5.83 -17.90
N TYR A 646 23.68 5.85 -19.07
CA TYR A 646 23.11 5.34 -20.31
C TYR A 646 23.63 3.93 -20.59
N THR A 647 22.74 3.03 -20.99
CA THR A 647 23.04 1.67 -21.49
C THR A 647 22.10 1.35 -22.64
N ASP A 648 22.49 0.50 -23.58
CA ASP A 648 21.62 0.04 -24.66
C ASP A 648 20.82 -1.22 -24.29
N ASN A 649 20.98 -1.72 -23.07
CA ASN A 649 20.27 -2.88 -22.56
C ASN A 649 19.02 -2.48 -21.77
N THR A 650 17.83 -2.71 -22.35
CA THR A 650 16.55 -2.35 -21.73
C THR A 650 16.26 -3.11 -20.44
N ASN A 651 16.73 -4.37 -20.32
CA ASN A 651 16.56 -5.13 -19.08
C ASN A 651 17.38 -4.53 -17.93
N THR A 652 18.57 -4.02 -18.23
CA THR A 652 19.40 -3.29 -17.26
C THR A 652 18.70 -2.01 -16.80
N VAL A 653 18.12 -1.24 -17.73
CA VAL A 653 17.30 -0.08 -17.38
C VAL A 653 16.16 -0.47 -16.45
N ASP A 654 15.45 -1.56 -16.76
CA ASP A 654 14.30 -2.02 -15.99
C ASP A 654 14.68 -2.40 -14.55
N ILE A 655 15.75 -3.16 -14.31
CA ILE A 655 16.11 -3.59 -12.94
C ILE A 655 16.56 -2.43 -12.06
N PHE A 656 17.34 -1.48 -12.58
CA PHE A 656 17.80 -0.34 -11.78
C PHE A 656 16.67 0.65 -11.49
N ASN A 657 15.79 0.91 -12.44
CA ASN A 657 14.66 1.82 -12.23
C ASN A 657 13.53 1.21 -11.42
N SER A 658 13.32 -0.11 -11.48
CA SER A 658 12.33 -0.80 -10.64
C SER A 658 12.87 -1.22 -9.28
N LEU A 659 14.17 -1.30 -9.11
CA LEU A 659 14.85 -1.92 -7.96
C LEU A 659 14.34 -3.35 -7.69
N HIS A 660 14.02 -4.07 -8.76
CA HIS A 660 13.53 -5.43 -8.70
C HIS A 660 14.27 -6.30 -9.71
N ALA A 661 14.90 -7.35 -9.21
CA ALA A 661 15.61 -8.32 -10.02
C ALA A 661 15.31 -9.75 -9.55
N LYS A 662 15.53 -10.73 -10.43
CA LYS A 662 15.58 -12.14 -10.01
C LYS A 662 16.71 -12.32 -8.99
N PRO A 663 16.62 -13.29 -8.07
CA PRO A 663 17.62 -13.50 -7.01
C PRO A 663 19.07 -13.54 -7.49
N PHE A 664 19.33 -14.12 -8.68
CA PHE A 664 20.66 -14.20 -9.29
C PHE A 664 21.28 -12.81 -9.54
N TYR A 665 20.49 -11.83 -10.00
CA TYR A 665 20.95 -10.46 -10.30
C TYR A 665 20.87 -9.51 -9.10
N ASN A 666 20.26 -9.95 -8.00
CA ASN A 666 19.93 -9.04 -6.90
C ASN A 666 21.13 -8.47 -6.16
N SER A 667 22.26 -9.18 -6.16
CA SER A 667 23.52 -8.70 -5.58
C SER A 667 24.03 -7.41 -6.24
N LEU A 668 23.76 -7.23 -7.54
CA LEU A 668 24.09 -6.00 -8.27
C LEU A 668 23.29 -4.82 -7.74
N LEU A 669 21.97 -5.01 -7.52
CA LEU A 669 21.09 -3.96 -6.97
C LEU A 669 21.45 -3.63 -5.52
N ILE A 670 21.72 -4.62 -4.68
CA ILE A 670 22.13 -4.39 -3.28
C ILE A 670 23.42 -3.57 -3.25
N THR A 671 24.42 -3.94 -4.06
CA THR A 671 25.69 -3.21 -4.12
C THR A 671 25.50 -1.77 -4.60
N ALA A 672 24.66 -1.55 -5.61
CA ALA A 672 24.33 -0.21 -6.08
C ALA A 672 23.61 0.62 -5.01
N VAL A 673 22.64 0.03 -4.34
CA VAL A 673 21.85 0.70 -3.29
C VAL A 673 22.72 1.05 -2.09
N ASP A 674 23.58 0.14 -1.63
CA ASP A 674 24.53 0.43 -0.54
C ASP A 674 25.38 1.67 -0.86
N ALA A 675 25.89 1.75 -2.09
CA ALA A 675 26.70 2.89 -2.54
C ALA A 675 25.88 4.20 -2.63
N LEU A 676 24.63 4.12 -3.14
CA LEU A 676 23.75 5.30 -3.21
C LEU A 676 23.41 5.83 -1.81
N ILE A 677 23.17 4.95 -0.86
CA ILE A 677 22.88 5.31 0.52
C ILE A 677 24.11 5.92 1.19
N GLU A 678 25.27 5.25 1.09
CA GLU A 678 26.54 5.71 1.70
C GLU A 678 26.93 7.11 1.23
N HIS A 679 26.68 7.42 -0.05
CA HIS A 679 27.07 8.70 -0.64
C HIS A 679 25.92 9.70 -0.78
N ASN A 680 24.73 9.39 -0.29
CA ASN A 680 23.51 10.22 -0.45
C ASN A 680 23.30 10.62 -1.92
N ALA A 681 23.50 9.68 -2.85
CA ALA A 681 23.41 9.90 -4.27
C ALA A 681 22.12 9.34 -4.87
N GLN A 682 21.77 9.84 -6.05
CA GLN A 682 20.61 9.43 -6.83
C GLN A 682 21.08 8.88 -8.17
N LEU A 683 20.48 7.79 -8.62
CA LEU A 683 20.80 7.13 -9.88
C LEU A 683 19.59 7.11 -10.79
N ARG A 684 19.81 7.44 -12.05
CA ARG A 684 18.89 7.15 -13.16
C ARG A 684 19.64 6.35 -14.22
N VAL A 685 19.02 5.27 -14.67
CA VAL A 685 19.53 4.49 -15.79
C VAL A 685 18.56 4.67 -16.97
N VAL A 686 19.08 5.09 -18.11
CA VAL A 686 18.29 5.45 -19.29
C VAL A 686 18.81 4.70 -20.49
N HIS A 687 17.89 4.24 -21.34
CA HIS A 687 18.25 3.58 -22.58
C HIS A 687 18.85 4.56 -23.59
N ILE A 688 19.93 4.15 -24.25
CA ILE A 688 20.51 4.80 -25.41
C ILE A 688 20.58 3.79 -26.56
N PRO A 689 20.25 4.15 -27.83
CA PRO A 689 20.46 3.23 -28.94
C PRO A 689 21.94 2.85 -29.09
N GLY A 690 22.24 1.58 -29.39
CA GLY A 690 23.62 1.09 -29.57
C GLY A 690 24.40 1.90 -30.61
N SER A 691 23.76 2.42 -31.65
CA SER A 691 24.36 3.33 -32.63
C SER A 691 24.86 4.66 -32.04
N ARG A 692 24.41 5.04 -30.84
CA ARG A 692 24.86 6.22 -30.10
C ARG A 692 25.77 5.86 -28.91
N ASN A 693 25.96 4.56 -28.62
CA ASN A 693 26.77 4.04 -27.53
C ASN A 693 28.17 3.59 -28.02
N THR A 694 28.62 4.10 -29.19
CA THR A 694 29.79 3.61 -29.95
C THR A 694 31.08 3.62 -29.17
N ILE A 695 31.30 4.59 -28.29
CA ILE A 695 32.57 4.69 -27.54
C ILE A 695 32.59 3.70 -26.37
N ALA A 696 31.48 3.54 -25.64
CA ALA A 696 31.42 2.53 -24.59
C ALA A 696 31.51 1.11 -25.19
N ASP A 697 30.87 0.85 -26.36
CA ASP A 697 31.00 -0.42 -27.10
C ASP A 697 32.46 -0.66 -27.56
N ALA A 698 33.14 0.36 -28.06
CA ALA A 698 34.56 0.23 -28.42
C ALA A 698 35.42 -0.16 -27.20
N LEU A 699 35.19 0.49 -26.06
CA LEU A 699 35.92 0.17 -24.81
C LEU A 699 35.60 -1.24 -24.30
N SER A 700 34.34 -1.68 -24.35
CA SER A 700 33.93 -3.04 -23.94
C SER A 700 34.59 -4.13 -24.79
N ARG A 701 34.92 -3.81 -26.06
CA ARG A 701 35.57 -4.72 -27.02
C ARG A 701 37.09 -4.60 -27.05
N GLY A 702 37.69 -3.69 -26.26
CA GLY A 702 39.11 -3.42 -26.24
C GLY A 702 39.62 -2.65 -27.46
N ASN A 703 38.71 -2.00 -28.22
CA ASN A 703 39.07 -1.21 -29.42
C ASN A 703 39.44 0.24 -29.06
N ASN A 704 40.49 0.42 -28.29
CA ASN A 704 40.95 1.73 -27.84
C ASN A 704 41.37 2.63 -29.01
N ALA A 705 41.79 2.05 -30.16
CA ALA A 705 42.15 2.79 -31.35
C ALA A 705 40.98 3.62 -31.89
N LEU A 706 39.78 3.05 -31.91
CA LEU A 706 38.56 3.76 -32.32
C LEU A 706 38.25 4.93 -31.38
N VAL A 707 38.47 4.77 -30.09
CA VAL A 707 38.25 5.85 -29.12
C VAL A 707 39.18 7.03 -29.40
N PHE A 708 40.49 6.77 -29.62
CA PHE A 708 41.45 7.80 -29.94
C PHE A 708 41.25 8.44 -31.33
N GLN A 709 40.66 7.70 -32.28
CA GLN A 709 40.26 8.25 -33.57
C GLN A 709 39.15 9.32 -33.41
N HIS A 710 38.18 9.09 -32.56
CA HIS A 710 37.09 10.05 -32.30
C HIS A 710 37.48 11.13 -31.30
N TYR A 711 38.29 10.77 -30.29
CA TYR A 711 38.72 11.63 -29.19
C TYR A 711 40.23 11.51 -28.97
N PRO A 712 41.04 12.20 -29.76
CA PRO A 712 42.53 12.08 -29.66
C PRO A 712 43.11 12.44 -28.30
N LYS A 713 42.37 13.23 -27.50
CA LYS A 713 42.78 13.64 -26.14
C LYS A 713 42.09 12.84 -25.04
N ALA A 714 41.50 11.70 -25.35
CA ALA A 714 40.83 10.88 -24.36
C ALA A 714 41.83 10.30 -23.34
N HIS A 715 41.40 10.26 -22.10
CA HIS A 715 42.13 9.56 -21.03
C HIS A 715 41.46 8.21 -20.79
N LEU A 716 42.20 7.13 -21.01
CA LEU A 716 41.72 5.77 -20.82
C LEU A 716 42.45 5.12 -19.64
N SER A 717 41.70 4.45 -18.78
CA SER A 717 42.20 3.77 -17.60
C SER A 717 41.57 2.39 -17.46
N GLU A 718 42.32 1.42 -17.02
CA GLU A 718 41.83 0.12 -16.65
C GLU A 718 41.16 0.18 -15.26
N PHE A 719 40.08 -0.57 -15.04
CA PHE A 719 39.47 -0.72 -13.75
C PHE A 719 39.22 -2.20 -13.42
N ARG A 720 38.98 -2.49 -12.15
CA ARG A 720 38.52 -3.81 -11.71
C ARG A 720 37.05 -3.73 -11.30
N PRO A 721 36.19 -4.60 -11.86
CA PRO A 721 34.79 -4.67 -11.42
C PRO A 721 34.70 -4.97 -9.93
N PRO A 722 33.64 -4.49 -9.24
CA PRO A 722 33.49 -4.73 -7.83
C PRO A 722 33.26 -6.21 -7.53
N GLU A 723 33.81 -6.70 -6.41
CA GLU A 723 33.38 -7.95 -5.82
C GLU A 723 31.95 -7.76 -5.30
N LEU A 724 31.02 -8.47 -5.90
CA LEU A 724 29.61 -8.41 -5.46
C LEU A 724 29.49 -9.15 -4.13
N LYS A 725 28.81 -8.56 -3.17
CA LYS A 725 28.45 -9.26 -1.92
C LYS A 725 27.66 -10.49 -2.31
N SER A 726 28.29 -11.66 -2.25
CA SER A 726 27.89 -12.88 -2.95
C SER A 726 26.46 -13.30 -2.67
N GLY A 727 25.62 -13.31 -3.73
CA GLY A 727 24.42 -14.08 -3.81
C GLY A 727 24.67 -15.56 -4.16
N SER A 728 25.92 -15.99 -4.37
CA SER A 728 26.30 -17.29 -4.93
C SER A 728 25.96 -18.51 -4.06
N ASP A 729 25.58 -18.35 -2.80
CA ASP A 729 25.00 -19.44 -1.99
C ASP A 729 23.48 -19.65 -2.21
N ALA A 730 22.86 -18.95 -3.16
CA ALA A 730 21.43 -19.07 -3.42
C ALA A 730 21.03 -20.27 -4.29
N VAL A 731 22.02 -21.01 -4.84
CA VAL A 731 21.81 -22.10 -5.81
C VAL A 731 22.39 -23.44 -5.33
N LYS A 732 22.39 -23.70 -4.04
CA LYS A 732 22.58 -25.08 -3.54
C LYS A 732 21.45 -25.50 -2.63
#